data_9747b810d0b0f8df21fd286de7a0d4dd
#
_entry.id   9747b810d0b0f8df21fd286de7a0d4dd
#
_cell.length_a   1.000
_cell.length_b   1.000
_cell.length_c   1.000
_cell.angle_alpha   90.00
_cell.angle_beta   90.00
_cell.angle_gamma   90.00
#
_symmetry.space_group_name_H-M   'P 1'
#
loop_
_entity.id
_entity.type
_entity.pdbx_description
1 polymer ?
#
loop_
_entity_poly.entity_id
_entity_poly.type
_entity_poly.pdbx_seq_one_letter_code
_entity_poly.pdbx_strand_id
1 'polypeptide(L)'
;MKLSELKTGEKGVIVRVSGHGGFRKRIIEMGFIKGKEVDVLLNAPLKDPVKYKVMGYEVSLRHSEADLIEVISLEEARRLERQDHGEPLSPIEADACSPFDKPLTPQQLEHAAMEKRRHINVALVGNPNCGKTSLFNFASGAHERVGNYSGVTVDAKTGFAEYEGYHIELVDLPGTYSLSAYSPEELYVRKQLIDHTPDLVINVIDTSNLERNLYLTTQLIDMHIPMVCALNMYDEAEERGDAFSVKQLSRLFGVPMVPTVFTSGRGVEELFHTVISLHESMEGDHPDSRHIHINHGHEIENGIRDMQEHLKQEVDLRQRYSTRYLAIKLLEHDKEVEEYVATMPDAKEIFAHRDHAAARVKEETGEDSETAIMDAKYGFIHGALKEAGYETGTKKDTYQTTHVIDHLLTNKYIGFPIFFLLLLVMFSSTFLIGQYPMEWMEAGVAWIGNLAGRALPDGPVRDLLVDGIIGGVGAVIVFLPQILILYFFISFMEDCGYMARAAFIMDKLMHKMGLHGKSFIPLIMGFGCNVPAIMATRTVESRRSRLVTMLLVPLMSCEARIPVYVMVIVAFFRPHQQPLVMMSLYLLGMLLAVVMSKIFTSFVFKGEDTPFVMELPPYRFPTWKAVGRHTWEKGRQYLKKMGGIILCATIIVWALGYFPHNEQLGEEAQQEQSYIGQIGHAVEPVFTPQGFNWKLDIGLVAGVGAKEVVASTMGVLYSNDSRAFRSELQHDVARQHGLSYDEAGPLTTLTAYCFLLFVLLYFPCIATVAAIKGETGSWRWALFAAGYTTLLAWVVSALVFQLGRLLLV
;
A
#
# COMPACT_ATOMS: atom_id res chain seq x y z
N MET A 1 13.86 -25.20 8.69
CA MET A 1 14.21 -25.57 7.30
C MET A 1 13.87 -27.04 7.05
N LYS A 2 13.71 -27.45 5.80
CA LYS A 2 13.44 -28.85 5.46
C LYS A 2 14.72 -29.66 5.40
N LEU A 3 14.65 -30.96 5.69
CA LEU A 3 15.83 -31.85 5.62
C LEU A 3 16.46 -31.90 4.22
N SER A 4 15.64 -31.76 3.17
CA SER A 4 16.07 -31.70 1.77
C SER A 4 16.91 -30.46 1.42
N GLU A 5 16.82 -29.38 2.20
CA GLU A 5 17.55 -28.13 1.98
C GLU A 5 18.97 -28.17 2.51
N LEU A 6 19.30 -29.15 3.38
CA LEU A 6 20.64 -29.34 3.88
C LEU A 6 21.57 -29.86 2.77
N LYS A 7 22.78 -29.32 2.69
CA LYS A 7 23.81 -29.73 1.72
C LYS A 7 24.60 -30.93 2.21
N THR A 8 25.22 -31.63 1.27
CA THR A 8 26.13 -32.73 1.59
C THR A 8 27.21 -32.29 2.56
N GLY A 9 27.34 -33.00 3.68
CA GLY A 9 28.26 -32.71 4.78
C GLY A 9 27.71 -31.80 5.87
N GLU A 10 26.51 -31.20 5.67
CA GLU A 10 25.83 -30.44 6.71
C GLU A 10 25.05 -31.37 7.65
N LYS A 11 24.88 -30.87 8.88
CA LYS A 11 24.18 -31.56 9.94
C LYS A 11 23.01 -30.71 10.43
N GLY A 12 21.91 -31.39 10.74
CA GLY A 12 20.71 -30.76 11.32
C GLY A 12 20.22 -31.53 12.52
N VAL A 13 19.35 -30.88 13.31
CA VAL A 13 18.61 -31.50 14.42
C VAL A 13 17.16 -31.63 13.99
N ILE A 14 16.60 -32.82 14.12
CA ILE A 14 15.21 -33.10 13.74
C ILE A 14 14.28 -32.41 14.75
N VAL A 15 13.43 -31.53 14.23
CA VAL A 15 12.40 -30.81 15.00
C VAL A 15 11.06 -31.55 14.91
N ARG A 16 10.68 -31.92 13.68
CA ARG A 16 9.37 -32.50 13.39
C ARG A 16 9.42 -33.43 12.20
N VAL A 17 8.61 -34.47 12.23
CA VAL A 17 8.32 -35.34 11.07
C VAL A 17 6.85 -35.14 10.70
N SER A 18 6.61 -34.51 9.56
CA SER A 18 5.30 -34.26 8.99
C SER A 18 4.85 -35.47 8.15
N GLY A 19 3.58 -35.46 7.69
CA GLY A 19 3.01 -36.55 6.90
C GLY A 19 2.06 -37.43 7.70
N HIS A 20 1.24 -38.24 7.01
CA HIS A 20 0.16 -39.04 7.59
C HIS A 20 0.35 -40.53 7.39
N GLY A 21 -0.20 -41.33 8.31
CA GLY A 21 -0.30 -42.78 8.16
C GLY A 21 1.02 -43.54 8.17
N GLY A 22 1.14 -44.52 7.24
CA GLY A 22 2.27 -45.45 7.22
C GLY A 22 3.63 -44.82 6.95
N PHE A 23 3.71 -43.67 6.28
CA PHE A 23 4.98 -42.97 6.03
C PHE A 23 5.60 -42.48 7.34
N ARG A 24 4.86 -41.70 8.11
CA ARG A 24 5.33 -41.13 9.39
C ARG A 24 5.81 -42.23 10.33
N LYS A 25 5.02 -43.28 10.47
CA LYS A 25 5.37 -44.43 11.32
C LYS A 25 6.69 -45.06 10.90
N ARG A 26 6.87 -45.32 9.61
CA ARG A 26 8.07 -45.92 9.04
C ARG A 26 9.32 -45.04 9.21
N ILE A 27 9.21 -43.73 9.04
CA ILE A 27 10.32 -42.79 9.19
C ILE A 27 10.76 -42.69 10.66
N ILE A 28 9.79 -42.69 11.59
CA ILE A 28 10.09 -42.72 13.05
C ILE A 28 10.77 -44.05 13.42
N GLU A 29 10.29 -45.17 12.90
CA GLU A 29 10.92 -46.50 13.10
C GLU A 29 12.35 -46.56 12.56
N MET A 30 12.67 -45.80 11.51
CA MET A 30 14.00 -45.65 10.94
C MET A 30 14.91 -44.72 11.75
N GLY A 31 14.46 -44.14 12.87
CA GLY A 31 15.26 -43.33 13.77
C GLY A 31 15.19 -41.82 13.54
N PHE A 32 14.32 -41.34 12.64
CA PHE A 32 14.09 -39.90 12.49
C PHE A 32 13.18 -39.41 13.63
N ILE A 33 13.78 -39.26 14.81
CA ILE A 33 13.07 -38.89 16.03
C ILE A 33 13.48 -37.45 16.40
N LYS A 34 12.57 -36.70 16.95
CA LYS A 34 12.78 -35.34 17.47
C LYS A 34 14.03 -35.27 18.38
N GLY A 35 14.80 -34.18 18.22
CA GLY A 35 16.02 -33.94 19.00
C GLY A 35 17.21 -34.82 18.56
N LYS A 36 17.08 -35.64 17.52
CA LYS A 36 18.21 -36.42 17.01
C LYS A 36 18.92 -35.69 15.88
N GLU A 37 20.23 -35.83 15.89
CA GLU A 37 21.11 -35.28 14.84
C GLU A 37 20.98 -36.13 13.57
N VAL A 38 20.91 -35.49 12.43
CA VAL A 38 20.90 -36.09 11.10
C VAL A 38 22.03 -35.48 10.25
N ASP A 39 22.82 -36.33 9.62
CA ASP A 39 23.94 -35.93 8.75
C ASP A 39 23.57 -36.21 7.29
N VAL A 40 23.82 -35.27 6.39
CA VAL A 40 23.68 -35.46 4.94
C VAL A 40 24.98 -36.04 4.40
N LEU A 41 24.98 -37.33 4.03
CA LEU A 41 26.18 -38.02 3.62
C LEU A 41 26.50 -37.81 2.13
N LEU A 42 25.55 -38.10 1.25
CA LEU A 42 25.77 -38.11 -0.18
C LEU A 42 24.47 -37.95 -0.98
N ASN A 43 24.52 -37.18 -2.06
CA ASN A 43 23.47 -37.16 -3.05
C ASN A 43 23.74 -38.20 -4.15
N ALA A 44 22.72 -38.92 -4.62
CA ALA A 44 22.85 -39.77 -5.80
C ALA A 44 23.32 -38.98 -7.03
N PRO A 45 23.89 -39.61 -8.06
CA PRO A 45 24.38 -38.92 -9.26
C PRO A 45 23.36 -38.06 -9.98
N LEU A 46 22.07 -38.36 -9.83
CA LEU A 46 20.94 -37.59 -10.36
C LEU A 46 20.33 -36.66 -9.31
N LYS A 47 21.00 -36.43 -8.18
CA LYS A 47 20.58 -35.62 -7.01
C LYS A 47 19.39 -36.20 -6.20
N ASP A 48 18.85 -37.35 -6.54
CA ASP A 48 17.79 -38.04 -5.83
C ASP A 48 17.96 -39.56 -5.98
N PRO A 49 17.86 -40.40 -4.91
CA PRO A 49 17.66 -40.04 -3.50
C PRO A 49 18.91 -39.49 -2.80
N VAL A 50 18.72 -38.89 -1.64
CA VAL A 50 19.78 -38.39 -0.75
C VAL A 50 20.01 -39.39 0.37
N LYS A 51 21.28 -39.61 0.73
CA LYS A 51 21.70 -40.52 1.78
C LYS A 51 21.94 -39.74 3.07
N TYR A 52 21.24 -40.09 4.10
CA TYR A 52 21.30 -39.48 5.45
C TYR A 52 21.82 -40.49 6.45
N LYS A 53 22.48 -39.99 7.47
CA LYS A 53 22.86 -40.79 8.65
C LYS A 53 22.11 -40.27 9.86
N VAL A 54 21.36 -41.13 10.51
CA VAL A 54 20.62 -40.82 11.74
C VAL A 54 20.79 -41.96 12.75
N MET A 55 21.07 -41.61 14.01
CA MET A 55 21.33 -42.61 15.08
C MET A 55 22.33 -43.70 14.73
N GLY A 56 23.33 -43.40 13.86
CA GLY A 56 24.33 -44.37 13.41
C GLY A 56 23.93 -45.20 12.20
N TYR A 57 22.70 -45.18 11.73
CA TYR A 57 22.23 -45.90 10.56
C TYR A 57 22.22 -44.98 9.34
N GLU A 58 22.49 -45.58 8.16
CA GLU A 58 22.45 -44.91 6.88
C GLU A 58 21.10 -45.20 6.20
N VAL A 59 20.35 -44.15 5.89
CA VAL A 59 19.00 -44.24 5.29
C VAL A 59 19.00 -43.36 4.04
N SER A 60 18.41 -43.87 2.96
CA SER A 60 18.22 -43.09 1.74
C SER A 60 16.78 -42.65 1.63
N LEU A 61 16.56 -41.34 1.52
CA LEU A 61 15.22 -40.73 1.33
C LEU A 61 15.22 -39.99 0.01
N ARG A 62 14.08 -40.02 -0.67
CA ARG A 62 13.82 -39.13 -1.80
C ARG A 62 13.68 -37.68 -1.32
N HIS A 63 13.98 -36.72 -2.19
CA HIS A 63 13.80 -35.31 -1.87
C HIS A 63 12.39 -35.01 -1.32
N SER A 64 11.37 -35.58 -1.95
CA SER A 64 9.99 -35.46 -1.52
C SER A 64 9.70 -36.04 -0.12
N GLU A 65 10.43 -37.06 0.29
CA GLU A 65 10.30 -37.66 1.63
C GLU A 65 11.07 -36.83 2.68
N ALA A 66 12.25 -36.31 2.30
CA ALA A 66 13.04 -35.44 3.13
C ALA A 66 12.39 -34.06 3.38
N ASP A 67 11.57 -33.58 2.45
CA ASP A 67 10.77 -32.37 2.59
C ASP A 67 9.71 -32.44 3.72
N LEU A 68 9.34 -33.65 4.11
CA LEU A 68 8.40 -33.89 5.20
C LEU A 68 9.07 -33.89 6.59
N ILE A 69 10.40 -33.74 6.65
CA ILE A 69 11.17 -33.72 7.89
C ILE A 69 11.72 -32.32 8.10
N GLU A 70 11.28 -31.68 9.17
CA GLU A 70 11.78 -30.38 9.58
C GLU A 70 13.01 -30.52 10.45
N VAL A 71 14.03 -29.72 10.13
CA VAL A 71 15.28 -29.70 10.88
C VAL A 71 15.73 -28.26 11.13
N ILE A 72 16.52 -28.07 12.17
CA ILE A 72 17.29 -26.84 12.39
C ILE A 72 18.76 -27.13 12.21
N SER A 73 19.54 -26.16 11.75
CA SER A 73 20.99 -26.29 11.68
C SER A 73 21.58 -26.39 13.09
N LEU A 74 22.74 -27.03 13.24
CA LEU A 74 23.45 -27.07 14.53
C LEU A 74 23.78 -25.67 15.05
N GLU A 75 23.98 -24.70 14.16
CA GLU A 75 24.20 -23.30 14.55
C GLU A 75 22.94 -22.67 15.13
N GLU A 76 21.79 -22.92 14.52
CA GLU A 76 20.49 -22.46 15.03
C GLU A 76 20.15 -23.12 16.38
N ALA A 77 20.40 -24.42 16.51
CA ALA A 77 20.24 -25.14 17.79
C ALA A 77 21.09 -24.54 18.90
N ARG A 78 22.34 -24.18 18.63
CA ARG A 78 23.23 -23.52 19.59
C ARG A 78 22.77 -22.11 19.94
N ARG A 79 22.19 -21.36 18.98
CA ARG A 79 21.64 -20.03 19.25
C ARG A 79 20.45 -20.09 20.22
N LEU A 80 19.55 -21.02 20.03
CA LEU A 80 18.39 -21.22 20.89
C LEU A 80 18.82 -21.56 22.33
N GLU A 81 19.79 -22.44 22.51
CA GLU A 81 20.34 -22.78 23.83
C GLU A 81 21.00 -21.58 24.54
N ARG A 82 21.71 -20.72 23.82
CA ARG A 82 22.34 -19.52 24.40
C ARG A 82 21.34 -18.44 24.78
N GLN A 83 20.24 -18.31 24.05
CA GLN A 83 19.18 -17.35 24.35
C GLN A 83 18.49 -17.65 25.68
N ASP A 84 18.28 -18.93 25.98
CA ASP A 84 17.64 -19.37 27.23
C ASP A 84 18.52 -19.15 28.49
N HIS A 85 19.84 -19.14 28.30
CA HIS A 85 20.80 -18.88 29.40
C HIS A 85 21.11 -17.39 29.64
N GLY A 86 20.42 -16.46 28.96
CA GLY A 86 20.48 -15.03 29.25
C GLY A 86 21.80 -14.33 28.91
N GLU A 87 22.63 -14.89 28.04
CA GLU A 87 23.84 -14.23 27.55
C GLU A 87 23.52 -13.25 26.43
N PRO A 88 23.84 -11.95 26.56
CA PRO A 88 23.58 -10.97 25.51
C PRO A 88 24.51 -11.22 24.33
N LEU A 89 23.95 -11.59 23.18
CA LEU A 89 24.68 -11.73 21.91
C LEU A 89 25.10 -10.34 21.41
N SER A 90 26.40 -10.10 21.28
CA SER A 90 26.92 -8.95 20.53
C SER A 90 26.69 -9.17 19.01
N PRO A 91 26.40 -8.11 18.22
CA PRO A 91 26.10 -8.25 16.79
C PRO A 91 27.26 -8.81 15.95
N ILE A 92 28.46 -8.89 16.49
CA ILE A 92 29.69 -9.31 15.78
C ILE A 92 29.96 -10.82 15.95
N GLU A 93 29.41 -11.46 17.00
CA GLU A 93 29.66 -12.88 17.28
C GLU A 93 28.64 -13.83 16.64
N ALA A 94 27.63 -13.28 15.96
CA ALA A 94 26.58 -14.07 15.34
C ALA A 94 27.02 -14.89 14.10
N ASP A 95 28.16 -14.58 13.48
CA ASP A 95 28.61 -15.17 12.22
C ASP A 95 29.85 -16.06 12.29
N ALA A 96 30.44 -16.28 13.48
CA ALA A 96 31.65 -17.10 13.60
C ALA A 96 31.41 -18.32 14.49
N CYS A 97 31.18 -19.47 13.91
CA CYS A 97 31.36 -20.75 14.60
C CYS A 97 32.81 -20.90 15.04
N SER A 98 33.06 -20.78 16.35
CA SER A 98 34.40 -21.04 16.88
C SER A 98 34.70 -22.54 16.80
N PRO A 99 35.89 -22.95 16.32
CA PRO A 99 36.31 -24.36 16.27
C PRO A 99 36.40 -25.04 17.65
N PHE A 100 36.23 -24.28 18.73
CA PHE A 100 36.34 -24.75 20.11
C PHE A 100 34.99 -24.97 20.81
N ASP A 101 33.86 -24.80 20.14
CA ASP A 101 32.53 -25.07 20.73
C ASP A 101 32.36 -26.57 21.00
N LYS A 102 32.09 -26.92 22.23
CA LYS A 102 31.76 -28.29 22.62
C LYS A 102 30.55 -28.79 21.86
N PRO A 103 30.50 -30.05 21.41
CA PRO A 103 29.32 -30.62 20.80
C PRO A 103 28.15 -30.54 21.76
N LEU A 104 26.93 -30.14 21.29
CA LEU A 104 25.71 -30.10 22.08
C LEU A 104 25.38 -31.50 22.59
N THR A 105 25.01 -31.59 23.84
CA THR A 105 24.53 -32.84 24.42
C THR A 105 23.18 -33.25 23.84
N PRO A 106 22.81 -34.54 23.87
CA PRO A 106 21.49 -34.99 23.41
C PRO A 106 20.32 -34.27 24.08
N GLN A 107 20.48 -33.89 25.33
CA GLN A 107 19.46 -33.13 26.09
C GLN A 107 19.36 -31.70 25.55
N GLN A 108 20.46 -31.05 25.22
CA GLN A 108 20.47 -29.72 24.64
C GLN A 108 19.89 -29.70 23.22
N LEU A 109 20.14 -30.74 22.41
CA LEU A 109 19.54 -30.90 21.10
C LEU A 109 18.03 -31.10 21.19
N GLU A 110 17.56 -31.86 22.16
CA GLU A 110 16.15 -32.07 22.41
C GLU A 110 15.45 -30.79 22.90
N HIS A 111 16.12 -30.02 23.76
CA HIS A 111 15.64 -28.73 24.26
C HIS A 111 15.57 -27.70 23.12
N ALA A 112 16.61 -27.57 22.31
CA ALA A 112 16.59 -26.68 21.14
C ALA A 112 15.49 -27.05 20.14
N ALA A 113 15.26 -28.34 19.94
CA ALA A 113 14.14 -28.80 19.11
C ALA A 113 12.77 -28.51 19.75
N MET A 114 12.66 -28.54 21.08
CA MET A 114 11.44 -28.12 21.80
C MET A 114 11.19 -26.64 21.71
N GLU A 115 12.22 -25.81 21.91
CA GLU A 115 12.14 -24.36 21.80
C GLU A 115 11.72 -23.92 20.39
N LYS A 116 12.27 -24.53 19.33
CA LYS A 116 11.84 -24.24 17.96
C LYS A 116 10.35 -24.57 17.72
N ARG A 117 9.82 -25.60 18.38
CA ARG A 117 8.40 -25.98 18.30
C ARG A 117 7.48 -24.97 18.96
N ARG A 118 7.97 -24.20 19.93
CA ARG A 118 7.21 -23.11 20.55
C ARG A 118 7.07 -21.88 19.67
N HIS A 119 7.72 -21.86 18.49
CA HIS A 119 7.53 -20.85 17.50
C HIS A 119 6.43 -21.27 16.52
N ILE A 120 5.33 -20.50 16.49
CA ILE A 120 4.18 -20.73 15.63
C ILE A 120 4.09 -19.55 14.65
N ASN A 121 4.09 -19.83 13.36
CA ASN A 121 3.87 -18.82 12.33
C ASN A 121 2.38 -18.77 11.97
N VAL A 122 1.73 -17.65 12.25
CA VAL A 122 0.29 -17.46 12.08
C VAL A 122 0.00 -16.33 11.10
N ALA A 123 -0.74 -16.63 10.04
CA ALA A 123 -1.23 -15.60 9.13
C ALA A 123 -2.62 -15.11 9.54
N LEU A 124 -2.80 -13.78 9.59
CA LEU A 124 -4.10 -13.16 9.82
C LEU A 124 -4.78 -12.92 8.46
N VAL A 125 -5.90 -13.57 8.24
CA VAL A 125 -6.72 -13.48 7.04
C VAL A 125 -8.12 -12.99 7.42
N GLY A 126 -8.86 -12.42 6.50
CA GLY A 126 -10.26 -12.00 6.71
C GLY A 126 -10.65 -10.83 5.83
N ASN A 127 -11.91 -10.53 5.80
CA ASN A 127 -12.47 -9.47 4.97
C ASN A 127 -11.90 -8.08 5.33
N PRO A 128 -11.92 -7.11 4.43
CA PRO A 128 -11.66 -5.72 4.77
C PRO A 128 -12.56 -5.27 5.94
N ASN A 129 -11.99 -4.47 6.85
CA ASN A 129 -12.68 -3.90 8.02
C ASN A 129 -13.20 -4.89 9.09
N CYS A 130 -12.87 -6.18 9.02
CA CYS A 130 -13.26 -7.16 10.05
C CYS A 130 -12.45 -7.04 11.36
N GLY A 131 -11.44 -6.17 11.41
CA GLY A 131 -10.64 -5.92 12.62
C GLY A 131 -9.30 -6.64 12.69
N LYS A 132 -8.76 -7.19 11.58
CA LYS A 132 -7.44 -7.85 11.55
C LYS A 132 -6.32 -7.02 12.17
N THR A 133 -6.16 -5.80 11.69
CA THR A 133 -5.13 -4.88 12.18
C THR A 133 -5.34 -4.51 13.65
N SER A 134 -6.58 -4.55 14.14
CA SER A 134 -6.86 -4.36 15.58
C SER A 134 -6.34 -5.52 16.41
N LEU A 135 -6.54 -6.77 15.95
CA LEU A 135 -5.96 -7.96 16.61
C LEU A 135 -4.44 -7.92 16.54
N PHE A 136 -3.88 -7.61 15.37
CA PHE A 136 -2.44 -7.50 15.18
C PHE A 136 -1.80 -6.50 16.14
N ASN A 137 -2.36 -5.28 16.23
CA ASN A 137 -1.88 -4.24 17.13
C ASN A 137 -2.07 -4.60 18.62
N PHE A 138 -3.13 -5.33 18.95
CA PHE A 138 -3.38 -5.77 20.32
C PHE A 138 -2.37 -6.83 20.75
N ALA A 139 -2.08 -7.79 19.87
CA ALA A 139 -1.23 -8.93 20.17
C ALA A 139 0.27 -8.60 20.11
N SER A 140 0.70 -7.80 19.12
CA SER A 140 2.12 -7.47 18.89
C SER A 140 2.65 -6.34 19.78
N GLY A 141 1.78 -5.56 20.41
CA GLY A 141 2.18 -4.44 21.27
C GLY A 141 3.07 -3.43 20.52
N ALA A 142 4.29 -3.17 21.04
CA ALA A 142 5.27 -2.24 20.45
C ALA A 142 6.31 -2.93 19.53
N HIS A 143 6.20 -4.23 19.28
CA HIS A 143 7.19 -5.03 18.53
C HIS A 143 6.77 -5.28 17.09
N GLU A 144 6.67 -4.22 16.29
CA GLU A 144 6.34 -4.33 14.87
C GLU A 144 7.60 -4.32 13.98
N ARG A 145 7.66 -5.18 12.98
CA ARG A 145 8.59 -5.09 11.86
C ARG A 145 7.80 -4.97 10.56
N VAL A 146 8.12 -3.95 9.76
CA VAL A 146 7.56 -3.78 8.41
C VAL A 146 8.52 -4.44 7.43
N GLY A 147 8.10 -5.52 6.80
CA GLY A 147 8.84 -6.19 5.73
C GLY A 147 8.33 -5.75 4.36
N ASN A 148 9.21 -5.19 3.52
CA ASN A 148 8.93 -4.98 2.10
C ASN A 148 9.31 -6.24 1.34
N TYR A 149 8.34 -6.98 0.84
CA TYR A 149 8.60 -8.12 -0.04
C TYR A 149 8.71 -7.64 -1.50
N SER A 150 9.78 -8.08 -2.17
CA SER A 150 10.10 -7.69 -3.54
C SER A 150 9.04 -8.20 -4.51
N GLY A 151 8.37 -7.30 -5.21
CA GLY A 151 7.52 -7.62 -6.36
C GLY A 151 6.08 -7.15 -6.30
N VAL A 152 5.53 -6.79 -5.15
CA VAL A 152 4.17 -6.26 -5.00
C VAL A 152 4.19 -5.06 -4.05
N THR A 153 3.44 -4.01 -4.37
CA THR A 153 3.31 -2.78 -3.56
C THR A 153 2.43 -2.96 -2.31
N VAL A 154 2.33 -4.18 -1.79
CA VAL A 154 1.51 -4.51 -0.63
C VAL A 154 2.45 -4.88 0.52
N ASP A 155 2.44 -4.08 1.58
CA ASP A 155 3.25 -4.30 2.78
C ASP A 155 2.51 -5.27 3.71
N ALA A 156 3.05 -6.48 3.92
CA ALA A 156 2.65 -7.30 5.06
C ALA A 156 3.41 -6.83 6.31
N LYS A 157 2.70 -6.71 7.41
CA LYS A 157 3.29 -6.39 8.70
C LYS A 157 3.51 -7.68 9.48
N THR A 158 4.70 -7.84 10.05
CA THR A 158 5.03 -8.95 10.94
C THR A 158 5.15 -8.44 12.37
N GLY A 159 4.49 -9.11 13.29
CA GLY A 159 4.52 -8.82 14.72
C GLY A 159 4.76 -10.09 15.52
N PHE A 160 5.19 -9.95 16.76
CA PHE A 160 5.48 -11.06 17.65
C PHE A 160 4.64 -10.95 18.91
N ALA A 161 4.05 -12.07 19.32
CA ALA A 161 3.30 -12.21 20.57
C ALA A 161 3.83 -13.42 21.36
N GLU A 162 3.89 -13.28 22.67
CA GLU A 162 4.21 -14.39 23.58
C GLU A 162 2.97 -14.78 24.35
N TYR A 163 2.60 -16.06 24.27
CA TYR A 163 1.44 -16.59 24.95
C TYR A 163 1.69 -18.03 25.43
N GLU A 164 1.43 -18.33 26.71
CA GLU A 164 1.63 -19.66 27.32
C GLU A 164 3.02 -20.31 27.04
N GLY A 165 4.07 -19.48 26.92
CA GLY A 165 5.43 -19.94 26.59
C GLY A 165 5.65 -20.28 25.12
N TYR A 166 4.71 -19.93 24.23
CA TYR A 166 4.85 -19.99 22.78
C TYR A 166 5.18 -18.61 22.22
N HIS A 167 6.09 -18.58 21.26
CA HIS A 167 6.42 -17.40 20.47
C HIS A 167 5.61 -17.44 19.16
N ILE A 168 4.64 -16.56 19.03
CA ILE A 168 3.73 -16.51 17.89
C ILE A 168 4.15 -15.37 16.97
N GLU A 169 4.59 -15.70 15.77
CA GLU A 169 4.84 -14.75 14.71
C GLU A 169 3.54 -14.51 13.94
N LEU A 170 3.03 -13.27 14.00
CA LEU A 170 1.80 -12.86 13.37
C LEU A 170 2.12 -12.11 12.08
N VAL A 171 1.58 -12.56 10.96
CA VAL A 171 1.68 -11.88 9.66
C VAL A 171 0.32 -11.30 9.30
N ASP A 172 0.20 -9.95 9.33
CA ASP A 172 -1.04 -9.26 8.93
C ASP A 172 -1.13 -9.18 7.41
N LEU A 173 -2.02 -9.98 6.82
CA LEU A 173 -2.26 -9.99 5.39
C LEU A 173 -3.34 -8.97 5.01
N PRO A 174 -3.32 -8.43 3.78
CA PRO A 174 -4.35 -7.53 3.29
C PRO A 174 -5.76 -8.10 3.44
N GLY A 175 -6.75 -7.22 3.60
CA GLY A 175 -8.16 -7.63 3.64
C GLY A 175 -8.60 -8.13 2.26
N THR A 176 -9.23 -9.32 2.24
CA THR A 176 -9.74 -9.90 1.01
C THR A 176 -11.11 -10.55 1.24
N TYR A 177 -11.98 -10.47 0.24
CA TYR A 177 -13.30 -11.14 0.27
C TYR A 177 -13.25 -12.56 -0.27
N SER A 178 -12.28 -12.84 -1.13
CA SER A 178 -12.07 -14.14 -1.75
C SER A 178 -10.57 -14.37 -2.02
N LEU A 179 -10.21 -15.61 -2.36
CA LEU A 179 -8.87 -15.99 -2.80
C LEU A 179 -8.81 -16.18 -4.33
N SER A 180 -9.68 -15.48 -5.06
CA SER A 180 -9.65 -15.40 -6.51
C SER A 180 -8.59 -14.39 -6.97
N ALA A 181 -8.08 -14.55 -8.20
CA ALA A 181 -7.00 -13.69 -8.73
C ALA A 181 -7.51 -12.38 -9.36
N TYR A 182 -8.62 -11.81 -8.88
CA TYR A 182 -9.20 -10.60 -9.46
C TYR A 182 -8.51 -9.32 -9.00
N SER A 183 -8.08 -9.26 -7.76
CA SER A 183 -7.35 -8.10 -7.22
C SER A 183 -5.88 -8.44 -6.89
N PRO A 184 -4.95 -7.46 -6.95
CA PRO A 184 -3.56 -7.67 -6.54
C PRO A 184 -3.44 -8.11 -5.07
N GLU A 185 -4.34 -7.64 -4.21
CA GLU A 185 -4.40 -7.97 -2.80
C GLU A 185 -4.81 -9.44 -2.59
N GLU A 186 -5.85 -9.90 -3.31
CA GLU A 186 -6.29 -11.31 -3.29
C GLU A 186 -5.18 -12.25 -3.77
N LEU A 187 -4.54 -11.89 -4.88
CA LEU A 187 -3.42 -12.64 -5.42
C LEU A 187 -2.25 -12.70 -4.43
N TYR A 188 -1.97 -11.59 -3.74
CA TYR A 188 -0.91 -11.54 -2.74
C TYR A 188 -1.22 -12.45 -1.55
N VAL A 189 -2.43 -12.37 -0.98
CA VAL A 189 -2.86 -13.23 0.13
C VAL A 189 -2.76 -14.70 -0.28
N ARG A 190 -3.25 -15.06 -1.46
CA ARG A 190 -3.18 -16.42 -1.99
C ARG A 190 -1.74 -16.91 -2.11
N LYS A 191 -0.84 -16.11 -2.69
CA LYS A 191 0.59 -16.45 -2.82
C LYS A 191 1.26 -16.61 -1.46
N GLN A 192 0.98 -15.73 -0.52
CA GLN A 192 1.54 -15.86 0.84
C GLN A 192 1.10 -17.16 1.52
N LEU A 193 -0.17 -17.54 1.39
CA LEU A 193 -0.68 -18.80 1.97
C LEU A 193 -0.09 -20.04 1.31
N ILE A 194 0.27 -19.98 0.02
CA ILE A 194 0.80 -21.09 -0.75
C ILE A 194 2.34 -21.18 -0.64
N ASP A 195 3.03 -20.06 -0.88
CA ASP A 195 4.50 -20.03 -0.98
C ASP A 195 5.18 -20.02 0.40
N HIS A 196 4.54 -19.43 1.41
CA HIS A 196 5.05 -19.32 2.77
C HIS A 196 4.24 -20.10 3.80
N THR A 197 3.45 -21.08 3.38
CA THR A 197 2.58 -21.95 4.18
C THR A 197 2.68 -21.70 5.68
N PRO A 198 1.80 -20.85 6.29
CA PRO A 198 1.81 -20.62 7.72
C PRO A 198 1.45 -21.91 8.47
N ASP A 199 1.93 -22.06 9.70
CA ASP A 199 1.55 -23.21 10.54
C ASP A 199 0.05 -23.21 10.81
N LEU A 200 -0.54 -22.01 10.93
CA LEU A 200 -1.95 -21.80 11.23
C LEU A 200 -2.43 -20.47 10.65
N VAL A 201 -3.72 -20.42 10.32
CA VAL A 201 -4.40 -19.20 9.89
C VAL A 201 -5.41 -18.78 10.95
N ILE A 202 -5.38 -17.52 11.38
CA ILE A 202 -6.51 -16.91 12.07
C ILE A 202 -7.36 -16.17 11.05
N ASN A 203 -8.55 -16.69 10.78
CA ASN A 203 -9.53 -16.04 9.91
C ASN A 203 -10.43 -15.14 10.75
N VAL A 204 -10.28 -13.82 10.59
CA VAL A 204 -11.06 -12.83 11.32
C VAL A 204 -12.36 -12.54 10.57
N ILE A 205 -13.46 -12.83 11.23
CA ILE A 205 -14.83 -12.75 10.71
C ILE A 205 -15.55 -11.59 11.40
N ASP A 206 -16.14 -10.72 10.62
CA ASP A 206 -17.10 -9.73 11.13
C ASP A 206 -18.44 -10.42 11.40
N THR A 207 -18.77 -10.58 12.67
CA THR A 207 -19.99 -11.27 13.11
C THR A 207 -21.25 -10.49 12.69
N SER A 208 -21.15 -9.20 12.45
CA SER A 208 -22.26 -8.39 11.98
C SER A 208 -22.69 -8.70 10.54
N ASN A 209 -21.81 -9.35 9.74
CA ASN A 209 -22.04 -9.76 8.36
C ASN A 209 -21.58 -11.22 8.14
N LEU A 210 -22.08 -12.12 8.96
CA LEU A 210 -21.57 -13.46 9.12
C LEU A 210 -21.61 -14.27 7.82
N GLU A 211 -22.73 -14.26 7.12
CA GLU A 211 -22.95 -15.03 5.88
C GLU A 211 -21.88 -14.71 4.81
N ARG A 212 -21.63 -13.43 4.61
CA ARG A 212 -20.64 -12.99 3.63
C ARG A 212 -19.20 -13.31 4.05
N ASN A 213 -18.87 -13.15 5.32
CA ASN A 213 -17.52 -13.39 5.81
C ASN A 213 -17.17 -14.89 5.83
N LEU A 214 -18.15 -15.77 6.00
CA LEU A 214 -17.98 -17.22 5.94
C LEU A 214 -17.61 -17.73 4.54
N TYR A 215 -17.83 -16.95 3.47
CA TYR A 215 -17.43 -17.34 2.12
C TYR A 215 -15.91 -17.53 2.00
N LEU A 216 -15.11 -16.63 2.55
CA LEU A 216 -13.66 -16.78 2.62
C LEU A 216 -13.25 -18.00 3.43
N THR A 217 -13.98 -18.32 4.51
CA THR A 217 -13.77 -19.54 5.31
C THR A 217 -13.92 -20.79 4.45
N THR A 218 -14.92 -20.85 3.55
CA THR A 218 -15.10 -21.98 2.66
C THR A 218 -13.94 -22.18 1.70
N GLN A 219 -13.34 -21.09 1.22
CA GLN A 219 -12.18 -21.18 0.32
C GLN A 219 -10.91 -21.62 1.06
N LEU A 220 -10.72 -21.19 2.31
CA LEU A 220 -9.62 -21.67 3.15
C LEU A 220 -9.76 -23.16 3.50
N ILE A 221 -11.00 -23.64 3.70
CA ILE A 221 -11.29 -25.08 3.86
C ILE A 221 -10.87 -25.87 2.61
N ASP A 222 -11.19 -25.37 1.41
CA ASP A 222 -10.80 -26.00 0.14
C ASP A 222 -9.27 -26.09 -0.01
N MET A 223 -8.53 -25.13 0.53
CA MET A 223 -7.06 -25.13 0.55
C MET A 223 -6.47 -26.13 1.56
N HIS A 224 -7.27 -26.69 2.46
CA HIS A 224 -6.83 -27.55 3.56
C HIS A 224 -5.82 -26.90 4.52
N ILE A 225 -5.93 -25.60 4.72
CA ILE A 225 -5.06 -24.87 5.66
C ILE A 225 -5.66 -24.97 7.07
N PRO A 226 -4.88 -25.36 8.08
CA PRO A 226 -5.33 -25.33 9.47
C PRO A 226 -5.69 -23.92 9.90
N MET A 227 -6.89 -23.73 10.47
CA MET A 227 -7.35 -22.41 10.83
C MET A 227 -8.19 -22.38 12.09
N VAL A 228 -8.20 -21.20 12.73
CA VAL A 228 -9.14 -20.80 13.78
C VAL A 228 -9.91 -19.58 13.30
N CYS A 229 -11.23 -19.56 13.47
CA CYS A 229 -12.05 -18.41 13.14
C CYS A 229 -12.26 -17.54 14.38
N ALA A 230 -11.87 -16.25 14.30
CA ALA A 230 -12.17 -15.26 15.31
C ALA A 230 -13.45 -14.50 14.91
N LEU A 231 -14.55 -14.73 15.63
CA LEU A 231 -15.83 -14.03 15.42
C LEU A 231 -15.74 -12.66 16.09
N ASN A 232 -15.20 -11.68 15.40
CA ASN A 232 -14.99 -10.34 15.93
C ASN A 232 -16.26 -9.48 15.84
N MET A 233 -16.30 -8.36 16.56
CA MET A 233 -17.46 -7.49 16.69
C MET A 233 -18.68 -8.25 17.26
N TYR A 234 -18.39 -9.22 18.13
CA TYR A 234 -19.42 -10.07 18.73
C TYR A 234 -20.36 -9.26 19.64
N ASP A 235 -19.85 -8.17 20.25
CA ASP A 235 -20.63 -7.18 20.99
C ASP A 235 -21.71 -6.51 20.14
N GLU A 236 -21.41 -6.18 18.89
CA GLU A 236 -22.40 -5.61 17.96
C GLU A 236 -23.51 -6.61 17.63
N ALA A 237 -23.18 -7.90 17.48
CA ALA A 237 -24.17 -8.95 17.28
C ALA A 237 -25.03 -9.18 18.54
N GLU A 238 -24.42 -9.16 19.75
CA GLU A 238 -25.14 -9.23 21.02
C GLU A 238 -26.08 -8.02 21.20
N GLU A 239 -25.64 -6.79 20.85
CA GLU A 239 -26.46 -5.59 20.95
C GLU A 239 -27.66 -5.62 19.98
N ARG A 240 -27.48 -6.15 18.78
CA ARG A 240 -28.58 -6.35 17.83
C ARG A 240 -29.57 -7.42 18.29
N GLY A 241 -29.11 -8.33 19.15
CA GLY A 241 -29.87 -9.48 19.61
C GLY A 241 -29.83 -10.65 18.61
N ASP A 242 -28.76 -10.72 17.80
CA ASP A 242 -28.51 -11.85 16.92
C ASP A 242 -28.26 -13.09 17.80
N ALA A 243 -28.93 -14.20 17.48
CA ALA A 243 -28.83 -15.43 18.23
C ALA A 243 -28.37 -16.55 17.30
N PHE A 244 -27.32 -17.26 17.71
CA PHE A 244 -26.84 -18.49 17.02
C PHE A 244 -25.93 -19.29 17.94
N SER A 245 -25.81 -20.57 17.68
CA SER A 245 -24.91 -21.46 18.41
C SER A 245 -23.53 -21.49 17.76
N VAL A 246 -22.56 -20.77 18.35
CA VAL A 246 -21.15 -20.79 17.91
C VAL A 246 -20.60 -22.22 17.89
N LYS A 247 -20.92 -23.04 18.91
CA LYS A 247 -20.47 -24.43 18.99
C LYS A 247 -21.02 -25.31 17.84
N GLN A 248 -22.27 -25.06 17.42
CA GLN A 248 -22.85 -25.81 16.31
C GLN A 248 -22.28 -25.35 14.99
N LEU A 249 -22.11 -24.03 14.80
CA LEU A 249 -21.47 -23.47 13.62
C LEU A 249 -20.03 -23.99 13.46
N SER A 250 -19.25 -24.02 14.54
CA SER A 250 -17.90 -24.59 14.57
C SER A 250 -17.90 -26.07 14.13
N ARG A 251 -18.89 -26.87 14.58
CA ARG A 251 -19.01 -28.28 14.17
C ARG A 251 -19.36 -28.44 12.70
N LEU A 252 -20.24 -27.59 12.16
CA LEU A 252 -20.68 -27.65 10.77
C LEU A 252 -19.55 -27.23 9.81
N PHE A 253 -18.73 -26.27 10.19
CA PHE A 253 -17.56 -25.88 9.40
C PHE A 253 -16.30 -26.71 9.68
N GLY A 254 -16.30 -27.52 10.74
CA GLY A 254 -15.14 -28.33 11.16
C GLY A 254 -13.94 -27.49 11.61
N VAL A 255 -14.17 -26.24 11.94
CA VAL A 255 -13.15 -25.25 12.30
C VAL A 255 -13.49 -24.65 13.67
N PRO A 256 -12.55 -24.55 14.62
CA PRO A 256 -12.77 -23.85 15.88
C PRO A 256 -13.16 -22.39 15.66
N MET A 257 -14.20 -21.93 16.35
CA MET A 257 -14.70 -20.56 16.28
C MET A 257 -14.74 -19.95 17.66
N VAL A 258 -14.13 -18.77 17.81
CA VAL A 258 -13.99 -18.08 19.10
C VAL A 258 -14.63 -16.69 19.00
N PRO A 259 -15.63 -16.37 19.85
CA PRO A 259 -16.19 -15.01 19.93
C PRO A 259 -15.17 -14.02 20.47
N THR A 260 -14.97 -12.89 19.77
CA THR A 260 -13.96 -11.91 20.13
C THR A 260 -14.48 -10.47 19.98
N VAL A 261 -13.90 -9.57 20.80
CA VAL A 261 -14.07 -8.12 20.68
C VAL A 261 -12.70 -7.47 20.85
N PHE A 262 -12.01 -7.24 19.74
CA PHE A 262 -10.61 -6.79 19.78
C PHE A 262 -10.42 -5.40 20.39
N THR A 263 -11.44 -4.56 20.37
CA THR A 263 -11.39 -3.22 20.97
C THR A 263 -11.28 -3.27 22.50
N SER A 264 -11.88 -4.27 23.14
CA SER A 264 -11.84 -4.50 24.59
C SER A 264 -10.88 -5.61 25.01
N GLY A 265 -10.36 -6.40 24.06
CA GLY A 265 -9.54 -7.59 24.34
C GLY A 265 -10.33 -8.83 24.74
N ARG A 266 -11.67 -8.78 24.77
CA ARG A 266 -12.53 -9.92 25.11
C ARG A 266 -12.31 -11.06 24.11
N GLY A 267 -12.06 -12.28 24.63
CA GLY A 267 -11.90 -13.49 23.81
C GLY A 267 -10.53 -13.66 23.15
N VAL A 268 -9.61 -12.71 23.29
CA VAL A 268 -8.27 -12.81 22.68
C VAL A 268 -7.43 -13.90 23.33
N GLU A 269 -7.48 -14.03 24.63
CA GLU A 269 -6.78 -15.12 25.36
C GLU A 269 -7.30 -16.49 24.91
N GLU A 270 -8.61 -16.67 24.83
CA GLU A 270 -9.24 -17.90 24.36
C GLU A 270 -8.87 -18.22 22.92
N LEU A 271 -8.75 -17.19 22.07
CA LEU A 271 -8.31 -17.33 20.69
C LEU A 271 -6.89 -17.88 20.60
N PHE A 272 -5.93 -17.30 21.33
CA PHE A 272 -4.54 -17.78 21.33
C PHE A 272 -4.40 -19.16 21.98
N HIS A 273 -5.12 -19.44 23.05
CA HIS A 273 -5.19 -20.77 23.63
C HIS A 273 -5.70 -21.80 22.62
N THR A 274 -6.75 -21.46 21.85
CA THR A 274 -7.30 -22.33 20.79
C THR A 274 -6.29 -22.54 19.67
N VAL A 275 -5.51 -21.50 19.28
CA VAL A 275 -4.44 -21.59 18.28
C VAL A 275 -3.36 -22.58 18.74
N ILE A 276 -2.90 -22.46 19.97
CA ILE A 276 -1.89 -23.36 20.55
C ILE A 276 -2.43 -24.79 20.64
N SER A 277 -3.63 -24.98 21.15
CA SER A 277 -4.28 -26.28 21.29
C SER A 277 -4.46 -26.96 19.92
N LEU A 278 -4.84 -26.21 18.89
CA LEU A 278 -4.95 -26.74 17.54
C LEU A 278 -3.56 -27.10 16.98
N HIS A 279 -2.54 -26.28 17.21
CA HIS A 279 -1.17 -26.57 16.80
C HIS A 279 -0.64 -27.85 17.46
N GLU A 280 -0.89 -28.04 18.75
CA GLU A 280 -0.51 -29.24 19.48
C GLU A 280 -1.30 -30.49 19.00
N SER A 281 -2.61 -30.35 18.72
CA SER A 281 -3.46 -31.44 18.28
C SER A 281 -3.08 -31.98 16.90
N MET A 282 -2.54 -31.13 16.03
CA MET A 282 -2.01 -31.52 14.71
C MET A 282 -0.80 -32.46 14.82
N GLU A 283 -0.15 -32.52 15.96
CA GLU A 283 1.00 -33.36 16.26
C GLU A 283 0.59 -34.70 16.89
N GLY A 284 -0.62 -34.83 17.42
CA GLY A 284 -1.13 -36.06 18.03
C GLY A 284 -1.57 -37.11 17.02
N ASP A 285 -1.68 -38.39 17.46
CA ASP A 285 -2.16 -39.50 16.64
C ASP A 285 -3.66 -39.42 16.29
N HIS A 286 -4.38 -38.48 16.88
CA HIS A 286 -5.80 -38.24 16.64
C HIS A 286 -6.03 -36.76 16.32
N PRO A 287 -6.01 -36.37 15.05
CA PRO A 287 -6.41 -35.02 14.70
C PRO A 287 -7.90 -34.82 14.96
N ASP A 288 -8.23 -34.03 15.98
CA ASP A 288 -9.63 -33.66 16.28
C ASP A 288 -10.25 -32.74 15.18
N SER A 289 -9.46 -32.33 14.20
CA SER A 289 -9.95 -31.57 13.04
C SER A 289 -10.66 -32.51 12.06
N ARG A 290 -11.99 -32.48 12.06
CA ARG A 290 -12.78 -33.11 11.02
C ARG A 290 -12.51 -32.41 9.68
N HIS A 291 -11.88 -33.09 8.72
CA HIS A 291 -11.82 -32.61 7.36
C HIS A 291 -13.21 -32.58 6.75
N ILE A 292 -13.78 -31.40 6.64
CA ILE A 292 -15.06 -31.19 5.96
C ILE A 292 -14.76 -30.84 4.51
N HIS A 293 -15.49 -31.48 3.60
CA HIS A 293 -15.52 -31.12 2.19
C HIS A 293 -16.90 -30.54 1.88
N ILE A 294 -16.91 -29.35 1.31
CA ILE A 294 -18.13 -28.73 0.82
C ILE A 294 -18.55 -29.49 -0.45
N ASN A 295 -19.77 -29.97 -0.49
CA ASN A 295 -20.34 -30.67 -1.64
C ASN A 295 -20.89 -29.62 -2.62
N HIS A 296 -20.32 -29.56 -3.82
CA HIS A 296 -20.70 -28.60 -4.86
C HIS A 296 -21.78 -29.14 -5.82
N GLY A 297 -22.36 -30.32 -5.57
CA GLY A 297 -23.29 -30.98 -6.46
C GLY A 297 -22.63 -32.11 -7.26
N HIS A 298 -23.49 -33.02 -7.77
CA HIS A 298 -23.04 -34.31 -8.32
C HIS A 298 -22.05 -34.14 -9.49
N GLU A 299 -22.37 -33.28 -10.46
CA GLU A 299 -21.56 -33.10 -11.65
C GLU A 299 -20.23 -32.40 -11.39
N ILE A 300 -20.23 -31.40 -10.52
CA ILE A 300 -19.00 -30.69 -10.10
C ILE A 300 -18.08 -31.64 -9.34
N GLU A 301 -18.64 -32.45 -8.40
CA GLU A 301 -17.86 -33.41 -7.62
C GLU A 301 -17.28 -34.54 -8.48
N ASN A 302 -17.99 -34.97 -9.50
CA ASN A 302 -17.47 -35.95 -10.48
C ASN A 302 -16.31 -35.33 -11.28
N GLY A 303 -16.48 -34.09 -11.79
CA GLY A 303 -15.41 -33.39 -12.49
C GLY A 303 -14.19 -33.17 -11.64
N ILE A 304 -14.37 -32.79 -10.35
CA ILE A 304 -13.27 -32.65 -9.38
C ILE A 304 -12.54 -33.99 -9.22
N ARG A 305 -13.27 -35.11 -9.09
CA ARG A 305 -12.68 -36.44 -8.92
C ARG A 305 -11.86 -36.84 -10.13
N ASP A 306 -12.44 -36.69 -11.34
CA ASP A 306 -11.77 -37.04 -12.59
C ASP A 306 -10.45 -36.27 -12.76
N MET A 307 -10.47 -34.95 -12.53
CA MET A 307 -9.25 -34.13 -12.56
C MET A 307 -8.26 -34.50 -11.46
N GLN A 308 -8.73 -34.84 -10.24
CA GLN A 308 -7.86 -35.25 -9.14
C GLN A 308 -7.09 -36.54 -9.41
N GLU A 309 -7.63 -37.48 -10.21
CA GLU A 309 -6.93 -38.70 -10.58
C GLU A 309 -5.64 -38.41 -11.34
N HIS A 310 -5.67 -37.45 -12.24
CA HIS A 310 -4.48 -36.96 -12.96
C HIS A 310 -3.58 -36.09 -12.09
N LEU A 311 -4.14 -35.14 -11.36
CA LEU A 311 -3.37 -34.22 -10.46
C LEU A 311 -2.63 -34.98 -9.33
N LYS A 312 -3.14 -36.14 -8.87
CA LYS A 312 -2.51 -36.98 -7.85
C LYS A 312 -1.28 -37.73 -8.34
N GLN A 313 -1.08 -37.88 -9.63
CA GLN A 313 0.10 -38.58 -10.20
C GLN A 313 1.37 -37.69 -10.09
N GLU A 314 1.22 -36.37 -10.05
CA GLU A 314 2.31 -35.42 -9.89
C GLU A 314 2.71 -35.28 -8.41
N VAL A 315 3.90 -35.77 -8.09
CA VAL A 315 4.41 -35.81 -6.69
C VAL A 315 4.66 -34.44 -6.11
N ASP A 316 5.17 -33.50 -6.92
CA ASP A 316 5.48 -32.11 -6.48
C ASP A 316 4.23 -31.30 -6.10
N LEU A 317 3.09 -31.62 -6.70
CA LEU A 317 1.81 -30.98 -6.42
C LEU A 317 1.28 -31.28 -5.03
N ARG A 318 1.43 -32.55 -4.58
CA ARG A 318 0.87 -33.00 -3.29
C ARG A 318 1.45 -32.26 -2.09
N GLN A 319 2.58 -31.61 -2.27
CA GLN A 319 3.30 -30.91 -1.21
C GLN A 319 2.93 -29.44 -1.09
N ARG A 320 2.54 -28.80 -2.21
CA ARG A 320 2.25 -27.34 -2.24
C ARG A 320 0.78 -27.00 -2.31
N TYR A 321 -0.04 -27.83 -2.96
CA TYR A 321 -1.45 -27.53 -3.23
C TYR A 321 -2.35 -28.70 -2.85
N SER A 322 -3.53 -28.39 -2.32
CA SER A 322 -4.61 -29.36 -2.31
C SER A 322 -5.05 -29.64 -3.76
N THR A 323 -5.01 -30.93 -4.19
CA THR A 323 -5.44 -31.30 -5.54
C THR A 323 -6.92 -30.97 -5.78
N ARG A 324 -7.73 -30.98 -4.71
CA ARG A 324 -9.13 -30.54 -4.74
C ARG A 324 -9.23 -29.04 -5.01
N TYR A 325 -8.45 -28.23 -4.34
CA TYR A 325 -8.41 -26.79 -4.56
C TYR A 325 -8.06 -26.46 -6.02
N LEU A 326 -7.03 -27.12 -6.58
CA LEU A 326 -6.66 -26.92 -7.98
C LEU A 326 -7.79 -27.30 -8.94
N ALA A 327 -8.47 -28.43 -8.71
CA ALA A 327 -9.58 -28.86 -9.54
C ALA A 327 -10.76 -27.86 -9.46
N ILE A 328 -11.09 -27.35 -8.27
CA ILE A 328 -12.11 -26.32 -8.09
C ILE A 328 -11.73 -25.05 -8.84
N LYS A 329 -10.48 -24.58 -8.70
CA LYS A 329 -9.99 -23.39 -9.39
C LYS A 329 -9.93 -23.53 -10.92
N LEU A 330 -9.66 -24.71 -11.43
CA LEU A 330 -9.77 -24.99 -12.86
C LEU A 330 -11.22 -24.87 -13.35
N LEU A 331 -12.21 -25.36 -12.58
CA LEU A 331 -13.63 -25.21 -12.91
C LEU A 331 -14.12 -23.76 -12.77
N GLU A 332 -13.48 -22.97 -11.92
CA GLU A 332 -13.68 -21.51 -11.80
C GLU A 332 -12.92 -20.71 -12.89
N HIS A 333 -12.22 -21.36 -13.84
CA HIS A 333 -11.42 -20.74 -14.91
C HIS A 333 -10.36 -19.74 -14.39
N ASP A 334 -9.71 -20.07 -13.27
CA ASP A 334 -8.66 -19.25 -12.70
C ASP A 334 -7.39 -19.27 -13.56
N LYS A 335 -7.04 -18.14 -14.16
CA LYS A 335 -5.94 -18.00 -15.12
C LYS A 335 -4.58 -18.44 -14.59
N GLU A 336 -4.27 -18.13 -13.33
CA GLU A 336 -2.99 -18.47 -12.73
C GLU A 336 -2.85 -19.98 -12.53
N VAL A 337 -3.95 -20.64 -12.12
CA VAL A 337 -4.01 -22.10 -11.99
C VAL A 337 -3.98 -22.76 -13.37
N GLU A 338 -4.66 -22.19 -14.38
CA GLU A 338 -4.60 -22.67 -15.75
C GLU A 338 -3.17 -22.57 -16.32
N GLU A 339 -2.47 -21.45 -16.13
CA GLU A 339 -1.08 -21.29 -16.55
C GLU A 339 -0.16 -22.30 -15.85
N TYR A 340 -0.37 -22.53 -14.56
CA TYR A 340 0.41 -23.49 -13.78
C TYR A 340 0.17 -24.91 -14.27
N VAL A 341 -1.09 -25.35 -14.42
CA VAL A 341 -1.45 -26.69 -14.91
C VAL A 341 -1.00 -26.91 -16.36
N ALA A 342 -0.97 -25.86 -17.19
CA ALA A 342 -0.51 -25.93 -18.58
C ALA A 342 0.99 -26.36 -18.70
N THR A 343 1.76 -26.23 -17.62
CA THR A 343 3.17 -26.71 -17.58
C THR A 343 3.30 -28.21 -17.30
N MET A 344 2.22 -28.91 -16.98
CA MET A 344 2.23 -30.32 -16.59
C MET A 344 2.16 -31.26 -17.79
N PRO A 345 2.70 -32.50 -17.66
CA PRO A 345 2.64 -33.49 -18.72
C PRO A 345 1.21 -33.82 -19.18
N ASP A 346 0.29 -33.98 -18.23
CA ASP A 346 -1.12 -34.43 -18.46
C ASP A 346 -2.09 -33.24 -18.65
N ALA A 347 -1.57 -32.02 -18.89
CA ALA A 347 -2.37 -30.79 -18.99
C ALA A 347 -3.55 -30.92 -19.95
N LYS A 348 -3.35 -31.58 -21.12
CA LYS A 348 -4.40 -31.73 -22.12
C LYS A 348 -5.58 -32.56 -21.63
N GLU A 349 -5.29 -33.62 -20.87
CA GLU A 349 -6.33 -34.53 -20.33
C GLU A 349 -7.07 -33.82 -19.19
N ILE A 350 -6.35 -33.15 -18.32
CA ILE A 350 -6.93 -32.34 -17.22
C ILE A 350 -7.87 -31.26 -17.78
N PHE A 351 -7.46 -30.52 -18.81
CA PHE A 351 -8.32 -29.50 -19.43
C PHE A 351 -9.51 -30.10 -20.15
N ALA A 352 -9.35 -31.28 -20.77
CA ALA A 352 -10.48 -32.00 -21.40
C ALA A 352 -11.52 -32.43 -20.35
N HIS A 353 -11.09 -32.97 -19.21
CA HIS A 353 -11.98 -33.29 -18.08
C HIS A 353 -12.67 -32.06 -17.51
N ARG A 354 -11.95 -30.95 -17.37
CA ARG A 354 -12.52 -29.65 -16.96
C ARG A 354 -13.63 -29.20 -17.91
N ASP A 355 -13.32 -29.14 -19.23
CA ASP A 355 -14.26 -28.65 -20.23
C ASP A 355 -15.51 -29.55 -20.33
N HIS A 356 -15.31 -30.85 -20.19
CA HIS A 356 -16.42 -31.81 -20.16
C HIS A 356 -17.30 -31.61 -18.92
N ALA A 357 -16.69 -31.46 -17.72
CA ALA A 357 -17.41 -31.20 -16.49
C ALA A 357 -18.16 -29.86 -16.55
N ALA A 358 -17.51 -28.79 -17.02
CA ALA A 358 -18.12 -27.46 -17.16
C ALA A 358 -19.33 -27.49 -18.14
N ALA A 359 -19.23 -28.27 -19.25
CA ALA A 359 -20.33 -28.42 -20.18
C ALA A 359 -21.52 -29.13 -19.54
N ARG A 360 -21.29 -30.21 -18.77
CA ARG A 360 -22.34 -30.95 -18.04
C ARG A 360 -23.02 -30.10 -16.97
N VAL A 361 -22.24 -29.34 -16.19
CA VAL A 361 -22.78 -28.39 -15.22
C VAL A 361 -23.70 -27.38 -15.90
N LYS A 362 -23.28 -26.84 -17.04
CA LYS A 362 -24.10 -25.91 -17.81
C LYS A 362 -25.37 -26.53 -18.38
N GLU A 363 -25.31 -27.80 -18.79
CA GLU A 363 -26.50 -28.53 -19.28
C GLU A 363 -27.51 -28.83 -18.17
N GLU A 364 -27.03 -29.15 -16.95
CA GLU A 364 -27.86 -29.48 -15.80
C GLU A 364 -28.46 -28.27 -15.11
N THR A 365 -27.63 -27.25 -14.84
CA THR A 365 -28.02 -26.09 -14.04
C THR A 365 -28.43 -24.87 -14.88
N GLY A 366 -28.03 -24.81 -16.15
CA GLY A 366 -28.21 -23.62 -17.01
C GLY A 366 -27.18 -22.51 -16.74
N GLU A 367 -26.27 -22.70 -15.80
CA GLU A 367 -25.28 -21.75 -15.35
C GLU A 367 -23.86 -22.23 -15.66
N ASP A 368 -22.89 -21.32 -15.65
CA ASP A 368 -21.48 -21.68 -15.78
C ASP A 368 -20.94 -22.30 -14.47
N SER A 369 -19.87 -23.07 -14.57
CA SER A 369 -19.29 -23.80 -13.45
C SER A 369 -18.82 -22.93 -12.31
N GLU A 370 -18.34 -21.70 -12.61
CA GLU A 370 -17.93 -20.71 -11.61
C GLU A 370 -19.13 -20.27 -10.75
N THR A 371 -20.25 -19.91 -11.38
CA THR A 371 -21.49 -19.52 -10.70
C THR A 371 -22.05 -20.67 -9.88
N ALA A 372 -22.10 -21.87 -10.44
CA ALA A 372 -22.62 -23.04 -9.74
C ALA A 372 -21.80 -23.41 -8.50
N ILE A 373 -20.47 -23.29 -8.54
CA ILE A 373 -19.60 -23.50 -7.37
C ILE A 373 -19.85 -22.43 -6.31
N MET A 374 -20.00 -21.17 -6.74
CA MET A 374 -20.30 -20.06 -5.83
C MET A 374 -21.63 -20.26 -5.12
N ASP A 375 -22.67 -20.62 -5.86
CA ASP A 375 -24.00 -20.86 -5.31
C ASP A 375 -24.02 -22.06 -4.35
N ALA A 376 -23.29 -23.13 -4.65
CA ALA A 376 -23.14 -24.26 -3.75
C ALA A 376 -22.47 -23.87 -2.43
N LYS A 377 -21.43 -23.02 -2.46
CA LYS A 377 -20.77 -22.50 -1.25
C LYS A 377 -21.72 -21.64 -0.42
N TYR A 378 -22.46 -20.72 -1.04
CA TYR A 378 -23.46 -19.92 -0.33
C TYR A 378 -24.62 -20.78 0.18
N GLY A 379 -25.05 -21.77 -0.57
CA GLY A 379 -26.04 -22.76 -0.13
C GLY A 379 -25.61 -23.52 1.13
N PHE A 380 -24.34 -23.94 1.17
CA PHE A 380 -23.75 -24.55 2.36
C PHE A 380 -23.73 -23.59 3.55
N ILE A 381 -23.27 -22.34 3.35
CA ILE A 381 -23.21 -21.30 4.40
C ILE A 381 -24.61 -21.02 4.95
N HIS A 382 -25.59 -20.82 4.07
CA HIS A 382 -26.96 -20.54 4.47
C HIS A 382 -27.60 -21.73 5.23
N GLY A 383 -27.34 -22.96 4.78
CA GLY A 383 -27.75 -24.17 5.48
C GLY A 383 -27.14 -24.29 6.87
N ALA A 384 -25.83 -24.05 6.99
CA ALA A 384 -25.10 -24.08 8.24
C ALA A 384 -25.59 -23.00 9.24
N LEU A 385 -25.81 -21.78 8.77
CA LEU A 385 -26.36 -20.70 9.59
C LEU A 385 -27.78 -21.02 10.08
N LYS A 386 -28.63 -21.53 9.21
CA LYS A 386 -29.97 -21.95 9.56
C LYS A 386 -29.98 -23.08 10.58
N GLU A 387 -29.12 -24.09 10.42
CA GLU A 387 -28.97 -25.21 11.36
C GLU A 387 -28.37 -24.73 12.69
N ALA A 388 -27.46 -23.78 12.68
CA ALA A 388 -26.93 -23.14 13.90
C ALA A 388 -27.94 -22.23 14.61
N GLY A 389 -29.17 -22.07 14.07
CA GLY A 389 -30.23 -21.24 14.64
C GLY A 389 -29.96 -19.75 14.49
N TYR A 390 -29.31 -19.33 13.40
CA TYR A 390 -29.04 -17.93 13.17
C TYR A 390 -30.33 -17.16 12.90
N GLU A 391 -30.66 -16.29 13.85
CA GLU A 391 -31.77 -15.34 13.76
C GLU A 391 -31.23 -13.93 13.91
N THR A 392 -31.52 -13.06 12.96
CA THR A 392 -31.21 -11.65 13.05
C THR A 392 -32.12 -10.95 14.06
N GLY A 393 -31.53 -10.35 15.08
CA GLY A 393 -32.25 -9.60 16.10
C GLY A 393 -32.90 -8.35 15.53
N THR A 394 -34.13 -8.03 16.03
CA THR A 394 -34.89 -6.85 15.61
C THR A 394 -34.57 -5.59 16.43
N LYS A 395 -33.63 -5.66 17.38
CA LYS A 395 -33.26 -4.55 18.24
C LYS A 395 -32.36 -3.55 17.50
N LYS A 396 -32.80 -2.29 17.53
CA LYS A 396 -32.13 -1.06 17.03
C LYS A 396 -31.03 -1.28 15.97
N ASP A 397 -31.51 -1.30 14.77
CA ASP A 397 -30.66 -1.42 13.60
C ASP A 397 -29.78 -0.18 13.49
N THR A 398 -28.48 -0.32 13.72
CA THR A 398 -27.47 0.71 13.38
C THR A 398 -27.58 1.07 11.90
N TYR A 399 -28.07 0.14 11.09
CA TYR A 399 -28.41 0.34 9.69
C TYR A 399 -29.57 1.30 9.49
N GLN A 400 -30.60 1.35 10.37
CA GLN A 400 -31.69 2.32 10.23
C GLN A 400 -31.17 3.75 10.40
N THR A 401 -30.31 3.99 11.38
CA THR A 401 -29.64 5.29 11.54
C THR A 401 -28.76 5.63 10.34
N THR A 402 -27.99 4.64 9.85
CA THR A 402 -27.19 4.79 8.63
C THR A 402 -28.07 5.09 7.42
N HIS A 403 -29.21 4.40 7.24
CA HIS A 403 -30.13 4.67 6.13
C HIS A 403 -30.71 6.08 6.18
N VAL A 404 -31.07 6.59 7.35
CA VAL A 404 -31.58 7.96 7.51
C VAL A 404 -30.50 8.98 7.14
N ILE A 405 -29.28 8.78 7.63
CA ILE A 405 -28.14 9.65 7.30
C ILE A 405 -27.81 9.55 5.82
N ASP A 406 -27.79 8.35 5.24
CA ASP A 406 -27.53 8.14 3.81
C ASP A 406 -28.58 8.79 2.93
N HIS A 407 -29.87 8.72 3.30
CA HIS A 407 -30.93 9.41 2.56
C HIS A 407 -30.68 10.92 2.44
N LEU A 408 -30.08 11.53 3.48
CA LEU A 408 -29.70 12.94 3.46
C LEU A 408 -28.40 13.18 2.68
N LEU A 409 -27.36 12.42 3.00
CA LEU A 409 -26.00 12.64 2.49
C LEU A 409 -25.83 12.20 1.04
N THR A 410 -26.55 11.17 0.58
CA THR A 410 -26.50 10.71 -0.82
C THR A 410 -27.60 11.29 -1.70
N ASN A 411 -28.41 12.20 -1.14
CA ASN A 411 -29.47 12.87 -1.89
C ASN A 411 -28.90 13.68 -3.07
N LYS A 412 -29.53 13.58 -4.22
CA LYS A 412 -29.11 14.24 -5.46
C LYS A 412 -28.94 15.76 -5.34
N TYR A 413 -29.73 16.42 -4.51
CA TYR A 413 -29.71 17.88 -4.36
C TYR A 413 -28.96 18.36 -3.13
N ILE A 414 -29.00 17.61 -2.04
CA ILE A 414 -28.42 17.99 -0.74
C ILE A 414 -27.01 17.41 -0.57
N GLY A 415 -26.72 16.24 -1.15
CA GLY A 415 -25.44 15.57 -1.01
C GLY A 415 -24.25 16.39 -1.52
N PHE A 416 -24.38 17.04 -2.68
CA PHE A 416 -23.33 17.93 -3.20
C PHE A 416 -23.06 19.14 -2.31
N PRO A 417 -24.06 19.94 -1.88
CA PRO A 417 -23.86 21.04 -0.93
C PRO A 417 -23.17 20.61 0.37
N ILE A 418 -23.61 19.48 0.96
CA ILE A 418 -22.98 18.97 2.20
C ILE A 418 -21.52 18.57 1.95
N PHE A 419 -21.27 17.89 0.84
CA PHE A 419 -19.92 17.51 0.47
C PHE A 419 -18.99 18.75 0.34
N PHE A 420 -19.44 19.78 -0.40
CA PHE A 420 -18.67 21.02 -0.52
C PHE A 420 -18.52 21.77 0.81
N LEU A 421 -19.52 21.72 1.67
CA LEU A 421 -19.44 22.31 3.01
C LEU A 421 -18.38 21.60 3.86
N LEU A 422 -18.33 20.27 3.84
CA LEU A 422 -17.31 19.50 4.56
C LEU A 422 -15.90 19.78 4.02
N LEU A 423 -15.76 19.86 2.70
CA LEU A 423 -14.50 20.29 2.10
C LEU A 423 -14.12 21.71 2.50
N LEU A 424 -15.06 22.63 2.51
CA LEU A 424 -14.83 24.01 2.96
C LEU A 424 -14.36 24.05 4.41
N VAL A 425 -15.00 23.29 5.30
CA VAL A 425 -14.59 23.18 6.70
C VAL A 425 -13.19 22.58 6.81
N MET A 426 -12.89 21.52 6.07
CA MET A 426 -11.58 20.86 6.05
C MET A 426 -10.47 21.85 5.61
N PHE A 427 -10.64 22.49 4.45
CA PHE A 427 -9.65 23.43 3.94
C PHE A 427 -9.55 24.69 4.80
N SER A 428 -10.68 25.29 5.21
CA SER A 428 -10.64 26.47 6.08
C SER A 428 -9.95 26.18 7.40
N SER A 429 -10.21 25.01 8.00
CA SER A 429 -9.51 24.60 9.23
C SER A 429 -8.01 24.39 8.99
N THR A 430 -7.66 23.76 7.87
CA THR A 430 -6.26 23.52 7.52
C THR A 430 -5.49 24.83 7.37
N PHE A 431 -6.08 25.83 6.72
CA PHE A 431 -5.40 27.10 6.47
C PHE A 431 -5.47 28.05 7.68
N LEU A 432 -6.65 28.27 8.24
CA LEU A 432 -6.81 29.23 9.35
C LEU A 432 -6.17 28.73 10.65
N ILE A 433 -6.38 27.44 11.01
CA ILE A 433 -5.81 26.90 12.24
C ILE A 433 -4.33 26.56 12.03
N GLY A 434 -3.99 26.03 10.84
CA GLY A 434 -2.63 25.60 10.51
C GLY A 434 -1.64 26.75 10.40
N GLN A 435 -2.10 27.97 10.13
CA GLN A 435 -1.26 29.16 10.00
C GLN A 435 -0.52 29.46 11.32
N TYR A 436 -1.18 29.41 12.47
CA TYR A 436 -0.54 29.73 13.76
C TYR A 436 0.64 28.79 14.11
N PRO A 437 0.52 27.46 14.09
CA PRO A 437 1.67 26.59 14.33
C PRO A 437 2.74 26.73 13.23
N MET A 438 2.35 27.04 11.98
CA MET A 438 3.28 27.27 10.89
C MET A 438 4.17 28.49 11.17
N GLU A 439 3.59 29.62 11.59
CA GLU A 439 4.32 30.84 11.97
C GLU A 439 5.28 30.56 13.14
N TRP A 440 4.88 29.75 14.13
CA TRP A 440 5.77 29.38 15.24
C TRP A 440 6.95 28.54 14.76
N MET A 441 6.72 27.62 13.82
CA MET A 441 7.77 26.79 13.26
C MET A 441 8.71 27.61 12.37
N GLU A 442 8.18 28.56 11.60
CA GLU A 442 8.97 29.50 10.80
C GLU A 442 9.88 30.37 11.70
N ALA A 443 9.32 30.94 12.76
CA ALA A 443 10.08 31.66 13.76
C ALA A 443 11.18 30.80 14.42
N GLY A 444 10.86 29.53 14.69
CA GLY A 444 11.80 28.53 15.22
C GLY A 444 12.94 28.22 14.25
N VAL A 445 12.63 28.00 12.99
CA VAL A 445 13.63 27.76 11.92
C VAL A 445 14.51 29.00 11.74
N ALA A 446 13.91 30.21 11.69
CA ALA A 446 14.63 31.47 11.60
C ALA A 446 15.54 31.70 12.82
N TRP A 447 15.07 31.34 14.02
CA TRP A 447 15.89 31.40 15.24
C TRP A 447 17.11 30.47 15.18
N ILE A 448 16.92 29.22 14.72
CA ILE A 448 18.01 28.27 14.54
C ILE A 448 18.98 28.76 13.46
N GLY A 449 18.49 29.28 12.34
CA GLY A 449 19.31 29.87 11.28
C GLY A 449 20.15 31.05 11.79
N ASN A 450 19.56 31.97 12.54
CA ASN A 450 20.25 33.07 13.16
C ASN A 450 21.30 32.63 14.19
N LEU A 451 21.00 31.57 14.96
CA LEU A 451 21.97 31.02 15.93
C LEU A 451 23.18 30.40 15.21
N ALA A 452 22.93 29.62 14.16
CA ALA A 452 23.97 29.04 13.34
C ALA A 452 24.81 30.09 12.61
N GLY A 453 24.15 31.13 12.07
CA GLY A 453 24.83 32.27 11.42
C GLY A 453 25.73 33.08 12.34
N ARG A 454 25.40 33.15 13.64
CA ARG A 454 26.26 33.81 14.65
C ARG A 454 27.40 32.93 15.18
N ALA A 455 27.20 31.60 15.12
CA ALA A 455 28.18 30.66 15.65
C ALA A 455 29.30 30.33 14.66
N LEU A 456 29.07 30.54 13.36
CA LEU A 456 30.01 30.22 12.29
C LEU A 456 30.62 31.49 11.69
N PRO A 457 31.91 31.47 11.32
CA PRO A 457 32.52 32.55 10.57
C PRO A 457 31.90 32.68 9.17
N ASP A 458 31.91 33.87 8.61
CA ASP A 458 31.44 34.16 7.25
C ASP A 458 32.18 33.30 6.24
N GLY A 459 31.42 32.65 5.35
CA GLY A 459 31.99 31.82 4.31
C GLY A 459 31.03 30.77 3.77
N PRO A 460 31.40 30.00 2.72
CA PRO A 460 30.55 29.06 2.00
C PRO A 460 29.92 27.97 2.89
N VAL A 461 30.60 27.58 3.97
CA VAL A 461 30.09 26.55 4.90
C VAL A 461 28.94 27.08 5.74
N ARG A 462 29.03 28.35 6.19
CA ARG A 462 27.94 29.01 6.90
C ARG A 462 26.73 29.15 6.00
N ASP A 463 26.91 29.65 4.78
CA ASP A 463 25.83 29.89 3.82
C ASP A 463 25.17 28.56 3.40
N LEU A 464 25.96 27.50 3.19
CA LEU A 464 25.42 26.16 2.98
C LEU A 464 24.57 25.67 4.16
N LEU A 465 25.04 25.90 5.39
CA LEU A 465 24.31 25.41 6.57
C LEU A 465 23.04 26.22 6.79
N VAL A 466 23.13 27.56 6.71
CA VAL A 466 22.01 28.48 7.02
C VAL A 466 21.00 28.47 5.87
N ASP A 467 21.43 28.78 4.66
CA ASP A 467 20.54 29.00 3.52
C ASP A 467 20.22 27.67 2.80
N GLY A 468 21.22 26.81 2.62
CA GLY A 468 21.05 25.53 1.93
C GLY A 468 20.32 24.49 2.79
N ILE A 469 20.78 24.21 4.01
CA ILE A 469 20.26 23.13 4.85
C ILE A 469 19.12 23.61 5.75
N ILE A 470 19.37 24.61 6.61
CA ILE A 470 18.36 25.07 7.57
C ILE A 470 17.20 25.74 6.83
N GLY A 471 17.49 26.62 5.86
CA GLY A 471 16.45 27.24 5.01
C GLY A 471 15.68 26.22 4.19
N GLY A 472 16.37 25.33 3.49
CA GLY A 472 15.73 24.33 2.62
C GLY A 472 14.92 23.27 3.35
N VAL A 473 15.47 22.67 4.41
CA VAL A 473 14.73 21.70 5.26
C VAL A 473 13.65 22.39 6.08
N GLY A 474 13.96 23.60 6.57
CA GLY A 474 13.04 24.45 7.32
C GLY A 474 11.76 24.75 6.54
N ALA A 475 11.90 25.14 5.28
CA ALA A 475 10.76 25.41 4.38
C ALA A 475 9.77 24.24 4.30
N VAL A 476 10.24 22.99 4.41
CA VAL A 476 9.37 21.79 4.38
C VAL A 476 8.76 21.48 5.73
N ILE A 477 9.55 21.62 6.81
CA ILE A 477 9.09 21.33 8.17
C ILE A 477 8.01 22.34 8.60
N VAL A 478 8.11 23.57 8.14
CA VAL A 478 7.12 24.64 8.40
C VAL A 478 5.71 24.23 7.98
N PHE A 479 5.54 23.46 6.89
CA PHE A 479 4.23 23.00 6.42
C PHE A 479 3.70 21.76 7.15
N LEU A 480 4.49 21.13 8.02
CA LEU A 480 4.07 19.90 8.72
C LEU A 480 2.76 20.06 9.50
N PRO A 481 2.50 21.15 10.25
CA PRO A 481 1.24 21.32 10.98
C PRO A 481 0.01 21.32 10.05
N GLN A 482 0.08 22.03 8.93
CA GLN A 482 -1.03 22.05 7.95
C GLN A 482 -1.29 20.66 7.38
N ILE A 483 -0.23 19.92 7.05
CA ILE A 483 -0.33 18.55 6.56
C ILE A 483 -0.94 17.63 7.63
N LEU A 484 -0.58 17.79 8.90
CA LEU A 484 -1.17 17.01 9.99
C LEU A 484 -2.66 17.32 10.18
N ILE A 485 -3.07 18.58 10.10
CA ILE A 485 -4.48 18.97 10.18
C ILE A 485 -5.26 18.39 9.00
N LEU A 486 -4.72 18.48 7.79
CA LEU A 486 -5.32 17.88 6.60
C LEU A 486 -5.51 16.36 6.77
N TYR A 487 -4.47 15.65 7.22
CA TYR A 487 -4.56 14.21 7.48
C TYR A 487 -5.54 13.87 8.60
N PHE A 488 -5.66 14.72 9.60
CA PHE A 488 -6.64 14.55 10.68
C PHE A 488 -8.07 14.51 10.12
N PHE A 489 -8.45 15.49 9.29
CA PHE A 489 -9.79 15.53 8.67
C PHE A 489 -10.01 14.38 7.72
N ILE A 490 -9.00 13.99 6.93
CA ILE A 490 -9.08 12.85 6.02
C ILE A 490 -9.29 11.55 6.81
N SER A 491 -8.48 11.29 7.84
CA SER A 491 -8.63 10.11 8.67
C SER A 491 -9.98 10.08 9.39
N PHE A 492 -10.46 11.23 9.86
CA PHE A 492 -11.78 11.34 10.45
C PHE A 492 -12.89 10.97 9.47
N MET A 493 -12.86 11.53 8.25
CA MET A 493 -13.86 11.22 7.20
C MET A 493 -13.75 9.77 6.70
N GLU A 494 -12.56 9.19 6.69
CA GLU A 494 -12.31 7.79 6.34
C GLU A 494 -12.89 6.86 7.41
N ASP A 495 -12.52 7.06 8.66
CA ASP A 495 -12.93 6.21 9.78
C ASP A 495 -14.45 6.31 10.07
N CYS A 496 -15.07 7.46 9.86
CA CYS A 496 -16.52 7.60 10.03
C CYS A 496 -17.36 7.01 8.87
N GLY A 497 -16.71 6.57 7.76
CA GLY A 497 -17.38 6.00 6.60
C GLY A 497 -17.92 7.02 5.59
N TYR A 498 -17.70 8.33 5.79
CA TYR A 498 -18.18 9.37 4.86
C TYR A 498 -17.46 9.32 3.50
N MET A 499 -16.19 8.92 3.47
CA MET A 499 -15.40 8.86 2.23
C MET A 499 -16.01 7.93 1.17
N ALA A 500 -16.62 6.82 1.59
CA ALA A 500 -17.33 5.93 0.67
C ALA A 500 -18.52 6.63 0.01
N ARG A 501 -19.27 7.45 0.76
CA ARG A 501 -20.43 8.22 0.24
C ARG A 501 -19.97 9.33 -0.71
N ALA A 502 -18.91 10.02 -0.37
CA ALA A 502 -18.31 11.03 -1.26
C ALA A 502 -17.89 10.40 -2.60
N ALA A 503 -17.22 9.24 -2.56
CA ALA A 503 -16.87 8.49 -3.75
C ALA A 503 -18.11 8.04 -4.55
N PHE A 504 -19.17 7.59 -3.87
CA PHE A 504 -20.43 7.19 -4.50
C PHE A 504 -21.11 8.36 -5.23
N ILE A 505 -21.22 9.53 -4.61
CA ILE A 505 -21.83 10.72 -5.23
C ILE A 505 -21.08 11.12 -6.49
N MET A 506 -19.74 11.01 -6.49
CA MET A 506 -18.87 11.44 -7.58
C MET A 506 -18.62 10.37 -8.63
N ASP A 507 -19.02 9.13 -8.40
CA ASP A 507 -18.71 7.98 -9.26
C ASP A 507 -19.13 8.19 -10.71
N LYS A 508 -20.35 8.69 -10.95
CA LYS A 508 -20.85 8.97 -12.29
C LYS A 508 -19.98 9.99 -13.07
N LEU A 509 -19.40 10.97 -12.35
CA LEU A 509 -18.49 11.94 -12.97
C LEU A 509 -17.16 11.30 -13.30
N MET A 510 -16.61 10.55 -12.34
CA MET A 510 -15.33 9.85 -12.53
C MET A 510 -15.41 8.78 -13.62
N HIS A 511 -16.49 8.03 -13.68
CA HIS A 511 -16.73 7.03 -14.71
C HIS A 511 -16.76 7.65 -16.13
N LYS A 512 -17.34 8.84 -16.30
CA LYS A 512 -17.27 9.58 -17.56
C LYS A 512 -15.84 9.97 -17.96
N MET A 513 -14.94 10.08 -16.98
CA MET A 513 -13.52 10.32 -17.20
C MET A 513 -12.72 9.02 -17.43
N GLY A 514 -13.34 7.84 -17.31
CA GLY A 514 -12.69 6.54 -17.37
C GLY A 514 -11.92 6.21 -16.08
N LEU A 515 -12.36 6.75 -14.95
CA LEU A 515 -11.78 6.57 -13.62
C LEU A 515 -12.78 5.95 -12.65
N HIS A 516 -12.27 5.35 -11.61
CA HIS A 516 -13.04 4.83 -10.48
C HIS A 516 -13.52 5.97 -9.58
N GLY A 517 -14.72 5.87 -8.98
CA GLY A 517 -15.27 6.90 -8.08
C GLY A 517 -14.35 7.33 -6.94
N LYS A 518 -13.61 6.37 -6.36
CA LYS A 518 -12.62 6.64 -5.31
C LYS A 518 -11.45 7.54 -5.78
N SER A 519 -11.21 7.67 -7.10
CA SER A 519 -10.17 8.56 -7.66
C SER A 519 -10.46 10.05 -7.43
N PHE A 520 -11.72 10.40 -7.16
CA PHE A 520 -12.12 11.77 -6.90
C PHE A 520 -11.44 12.35 -5.65
N ILE A 521 -11.28 11.54 -4.61
CA ILE A 521 -10.70 11.94 -3.33
C ILE A 521 -9.25 12.41 -3.48
N PRO A 522 -8.32 11.61 -4.06
CA PRO A 522 -6.98 12.07 -4.37
C PRO A 522 -6.93 13.34 -5.24
N LEU A 523 -7.82 13.45 -6.22
CA LEU A 523 -7.84 14.63 -7.09
C LEU A 523 -8.21 15.91 -6.32
N ILE A 524 -9.22 15.86 -5.44
CA ILE A 524 -9.57 17.00 -4.57
C ILE A 524 -8.43 17.34 -3.61
N MET A 525 -7.82 16.32 -2.99
CA MET A 525 -6.68 16.54 -2.10
C MET A 525 -5.50 17.22 -2.80
N GLY A 526 -5.37 17.03 -4.12
CA GLY A 526 -4.37 17.69 -4.96
C GLY A 526 -4.44 19.21 -4.94
N PHE A 527 -5.59 19.81 -4.64
CA PHE A 527 -5.71 21.26 -4.45
C PHE A 527 -5.03 21.75 -3.17
N GLY A 528 -4.92 20.93 -2.15
CA GLY A 528 -4.12 21.24 -0.98
C GLY A 528 -2.64 20.91 -1.24
N CYS A 529 -2.29 19.63 -1.27
CA CYS A 529 -0.93 19.16 -1.51
C CYS A 529 -0.92 17.86 -2.34
N ASN A 530 -0.11 17.84 -3.40
CA ASN A 530 -0.03 16.68 -4.31
C ASN A 530 0.58 15.44 -3.63
N VAL A 531 1.47 15.60 -2.63
CA VAL A 531 2.11 14.47 -1.96
C VAL A 531 1.12 13.60 -1.20
N PRO A 532 0.31 14.12 -0.25
CA PRO A 532 -0.74 13.34 0.40
C PRO A 532 -1.80 12.84 -0.59
N ALA A 533 -2.09 13.61 -1.64
CA ALA A 533 -3.01 13.20 -2.68
C ALA A 533 -2.54 11.92 -3.40
N ILE A 534 -1.27 11.83 -3.76
CA ILE A 534 -0.68 10.62 -4.36
C ILE A 534 -0.69 9.45 -3.37
N MET A 535 -0.35 9.69 -2.11
CA MET A 535 -0.41 8.65 -1.09
C MET A 535 -1.85 8.13 -0.87
N ALA A 536 -2.86 9.00 -1.00
CA ALA A 536 -4.27 8.62 -0.88
C ALA A 536 -4.76 7.76 -2.06
N THR A 537 -4.05 7.71 -3.18
CA THR A 537 -4.42 6.81 -4.30
C THR A 537 -4.37 5.33 -3.95
N ARG A 538 -3.79 4.95 -2.81
CA ARG A 538 -3.83 3.59 -2.27
C ARG A 538 -5.25 3.08 -2.03
N THR A 539 -6.21 3.98 -1.80
CA THR A 539 -7.63 3.63 -1.63
C THR A 539 -8.31 3.22 -2.93
N VAL A 540 -7.67 3.45 -4.08
CA VAL A 540 -8.18 3.08 -5.40
C VAL A 540 -7.75 1.65 -5.71
N GLU A 541 -8.69 0.72 -5.80
CA GLU A 541 -8.48 -0.72 -5.97
C GLU A 541 -7.89 -1.07 -7.34
N SER A 542 -8.43 -0.47 -8.42
CA SER A 542 -7.94 -0.70 -9.77
C SER A 542 -6.54 -0.12 -9.95
N ARG A 543 -5.55 -0.97 -10.26
CA ARG A 543 -4.17 -0.55 -10.55
C ARG A 543 -4.10 0.48 -11.68
N ARG A 544 -4.94 0.29 -12.71
CA ARG A 544 -5.07 1.21 -13.84
C ARG A 544 -5.55 2.58 -13.38
N SER A 545 -6.72 2.64 -12.73
CA SER A 545 -7.30 3.87 -12.23
C SER A 545 -6.38 4.55 -11.21
N ARG A 546 -5.68 3.79 -10.36
CA ARG A 546 -4.69 4.30 -9.41
C ARG A 546 -3.53 5.00 -10.12
N LEU A 547 -2.92 4.37 -11.13
CA LEU A 547 -1.83 4.97 -11.90
C LEU A 547 -2.28 6.23 -12.66
N VAL A 548 -3.43 6.17 -13.33
CA VAL A 548 -3.98 7.34 -14.02
C VAL A 548 -4.24 8.47 -13.03
N THR A 549 -4.84 8.18 -11.88
CA THR A 549 -5.08 9.19 -10.84
C THR A 549 -3.79 9.84 -10.36
N MET A 550 -2.73 9.04 -10.08
CA MET A 550 -1.42 9.57 -9.71
C MET A 550 -0.83 10.51 -10.76
N LEU A 551 -1.04 10.18 -12.04
CA LEU A 551 -0.57 11.03 -13.15
C LEU A 551 -1.38 12.32 -13.27
N LEU A 552 -2.67 12.34 -12.90
CA LEU A 552 -3.53 13.51 -12.99
C LEU A 552 -3.40 14.48 -11.82
N VAL A 553 -3.08 13.98 -10.62
CA VAL A 553 -2.93 14.80 -9.40
C VAL A 553 -2.03 16.02 -9.60
N PRO A 554 -0.88 15.96 -10.29
CA PRO A 554 -0.03 17.14 -10.53
C PRO A 554 -0.67 18.28 -11.33
N LEU A 555 -1.75 18.02 -12.06
CA LEU A 555 -2.50 19.04 -12.79
C LEU A 555 -3.42 19.87 -11.88
N MET A 556 -3.69 19.38 -10.66
CA MET A 556 -4.43 20.13 -9.64
C MET A 556 -3.56 21.23 -9.07
N SER A 557 -4.12 22.43 -8.93
CA SER A 557 -3.40 23.58 -8.39
C SER A 557 -3.21 23.43 -6.87
N CYS A 558 -2.00 23.04 -6.43
CA CYS A 558 -1.69 22.94 -5.01
C CYS A 558 -1.44 24.32 -4.37
N GLU A 559 -1.54 24.36 -3.03
CA GLU A 559 -1.36 25.57 -2.22
C GLU A 559 -0.01 26.26 -2.46
N ALA A 560 1.06 25.50 -2.62
CA ALA A 560 2.42 25.99 -2.87
C ALA A 560 2.55 26.90 -4.11
N ARG A 561 1.58 26.90 -5.02
CA ARG A 561 1.53 27.77 -6.19
C ARG A 561 0.85 29.12 -5.93
N ILE A 562 0.05 29.22 -4.85
CA ILE A 562 -0.75 30.40 -4.55
C ILE A 562 0.13 31.66 -4.39
N PRO A 563 1.26 31.65 -3.67
CA PRO A 563 2.12 32.83 -3.55
C PRO A 563 2.57 33.39 -4.90
N VAL A 564 2.93 32.50 -5.83
CA VAL A 564 3.32 32.90 -7.20
C VAL A 564 2.14 33.49 -7.95
N TYR A 565 0.96 32.89 -7.82
CA TYR A 565 -0.25 33.42 -8.48
C TYR A 565 -0.61 34.81 -7.95
N VAL A 566 -0.63 34.98 -6.62
CA VAL A 566 -0.97 36.27 -6.02
C VAL A 566 0.04 37.34 -6.46
N MET A 567 1.34 37.07 -6.37
CA MET A 567 2.40 38.01 -6.77
C MET A 567 2.21 38.48 -8.22
N VAL A 568 2.06 37.55 -9.16
CA VAL A 568 1.93 37.88 -10.59
C VAL A 568 0.55 38.50 -10.90
N ILE A 569 -0.54 37.97 -10.33
CA ILE A 569 -1.89 38.47 -10.60
C ILE A 569 -2.03 39.93 -10.09
N VAL A 570 -1.54 40.23 -8.91
CA VAL A 570 -1.62 41.59 -8.35
C VAL A 570 -0.76 42.57 -9.15
N ALA A 571 0.40 42.15 -9.64
CA ALA A 571 1.28 43.00 -10.45
C ALA A 571 0.73 43.35 -11.84
N PHE A 572 0.09 42.41 -12.54
CA PHE A 572 -0.22 42.55 -13.96
C PHE A 572 -1.69 42.74 -14.27
N PHE A 573 -2.62 42.33 -13.37
CA PHE A 573 -4.06 42.40 -13.65
C PHE A 573 -4.78 43.41 -12.78
N ARG A 574 -5.81 44.07 -13.36
CA ARG A 574 -6.65 45.05 -12.63
C ARG A 574 -7.45 44.34 -11.52
N PRO A 575 -7.77 44.99 -10.40
CA PRO A 575 -8.43 44.36 -9.25
C PRO A 575 -9.69 43.56 -9.58
N HIS A 576 -10.52 44.04 -10.53
CA HIS A 576 -11.75 43.32 -10.95
C HIS A 576 -11.48 42.08 -11.81
N GLN A 577 -10.30 41.99 -12.44
CA GLN A 577 -9.88 40.84 -13.26
C GLN A 577 -9.19 39.75 -12.43
N GLN A 578 -8.60 40.09 -11.30
CA GLN A 578 -7.80 39.17 -10.48
C GLN A 578 -8.53 37.88 -10.10
N PRO A 579 -9.81 37.92 -9.60
CA PRO A 579 -10.57 36.71 -9.29
C PRO A 579 -10.85 35.85 -10.52
N LEU A 580 -11.10 36.48 -11.68
CA LEU A 580 -11.35 35.76 -12.93
C LEU A 580 -10.12 35.03 -13.44
N VAL A 581 -8.95 35.68 -13.35
CA VAL A 581 -7.67 35.04 -13.73
C VAL A 581 -7.38 33.87 -12.81
N MET A 582 -7.54 34.03 -11.50
CA MET A 582 -7.36 32.94 -10.53
C MET A 582 -8.30 31.76 -10.86
N MET A 583 -9.60 32.05 -11.06
CA MET A 583 -10.58 31.02 -11.38
C MET A 583 -10.27 30.34 -12.72
N SER A 584 -9.75 31.06 -13.72
CA SER A 584 -9.38 30.47 -15.01
C SER A 584 -8.25 29.44 -14.88
N LEU A 585 -7.28 29.66 -14.00
CA LEU A 585 -6.20 28.71 -13.73
C LEU A 585 -6.75 27.40 -13.14
N TYR A 586 -7.62 27.50 -12.13
CA TYR A 586 -8.23 26.31 -11.51
C TYR A 586 -9.10 25.53 -12.49
N LEU A 587 -9.94 26.23 -13.27
CA LEU A 587 -10.80 25.60 -14.27
C LEU A 587 -9.98 24.93 -15.38
N LEU A 588 -8.90 25.56 -15.84
CA LEU A 588 -8.04 24.99 -16.86
C LEU A 588 -7.32 23.74 -16.36
N GLY A 589 -6.80 23.76 -15.13
CA GLY A 589 -6.20 22.57 -14.52
C GLY A 589 -7.16 21.38 -14.48
N MET A 590 -8.41 21.62 -14.02
CA MET A 590 -9.46 20.60 -14.01
C MET A 590 -9.82 20.12 -15.43
N LEU A 591 -9.97 21.04 -16.38
CA LEU A 591 -10.27 20.68 -17.76
C LEU A 591 -9.18 19.81 -18.38
N LEU A 592 -7.92 20.19 -18.19
CA LEU A 592 -6.79 19.42 -18.67
C LEU A 592 -6.70 18.04 -17.99
N ALA A 593 -7.02 17.94 -16.71
CA ALA A 593 -7.08 16.66 -16.03
C ALA A 593 -8.17 15.74 -16.67
N VAL A 594 -9.34 16.28 -17.03
CA VAL A 594 -10.38 15.51 -17.72
C VAL A 594 -9.89 15.05 -19.11
N VAL A 595 -9.25 15.94 -19.88
CA VAL A 595 -8.72 15.62 -21.20
C VAL A 595 -7.62 14.57 -21.10
N MET A 596 -6.66 14.76 -20.21
CA MET A 596 -5.55 13.83 -20.01
C MET A 596 -6.03 12.48 -19.48
N SER A 597 -7.05 12.46 -18.60
CA SER A 597 -7.67 11.22 -18.15
C SER A 597 -8.19 10.41 -19.34
N LYS A 598 -8.94 11.02 -20.25
CA LYS A 598 -9.43 10.35 -21.47
C LYS A 598 -8.30 9.87 -22.36
N ILE A 599 -7.25 10.67 -22.52
CA ILE A 599 -6.07 10.27 -23.32
C ILE A 599 -5.40 9.06 -22.68
N PHE A 600 -5.13 9.08 -21.39
CA PHE A 600 -4.46 7.98 -20.71
C PHE A 600 -5.30 6.70 -20.72
N THR A 601 -6.60 6.79 -20.46
CA THR A 601 -7.48 5.62 -20.44
C THR A 601 -7.73 5.02 -21.82
N SER A 602 -7.70 5.84 -22.89
CA SER A 602 -7.96 5.35 -24.24
C SER A 602 -6.70 4.87 -24.98
N PHE A 603 -5.55 5.51 -24.76
CA PHE A 603 -4.34 5.25 -25.55
C PHE A 603 -3.23 4.55 -24.79
N VAL A 604 -3.02 4.88 -23.50
CA VAL A 604 -1.88 4.39 -22.72
C VAL A 604 -2.24 3.14 -21.93
N PHE A 605 -3.37 3.14 -21.25
CA PHE A 605 -3.82 2.05 -20.39
C PHE A 605 -5.05 1.36 -21.00
N LYS A 606 -4.82 0.47 -21.95
CA LYS A 606 -5.87 -0.39 -22.52
C LYS A 606 -6.09 -1.58 -21.60
N GLY A 607 -7.32 -1.88 -21.25
CA GLY A 607 -7.73 -3.02 -20.43
C GLY A 607 -9.15 -2.85 -19.96
N GLU A 608 -9.81 -3.95 -19.62
CA GLU A 608 -11.13 -3.92 -18.99
C GLU A 608 -10.99 -3.41 -17.55
N ASP A 609 -11.86 -2.49 -17.16
CA ASP A 609 -11.97 -2.07 -15.78
C ASP A 609 -12.62 -3.20 -14.97
N THR A 610 -12.06 -3.50 -13.81
CA THR A 610 -12.74 -4.39 -12.85
C THR A 610 -14.11 -3.80 -12.53
N PRO A 611 -15.19 -4.63 -12.51
CA PRO A 611 -16.51 -4.16 -12.17
C PRO A 611 -16.50 -3.47 -10.81
N PHE A 612 -17.12 -2.30 -10.76
CA PHE A 612 -17.15 -1.49 -9.55
C PHE A 612 -18.25 -1.96 -8.62
N VAL A 613 -17.87 -2.59 -7.53
CA VAL A 613 -18.76 -2.87 -6.40
C VAL A 613 -18.26 -2.05 -5.20
N MET A 614 -19.02 -1.03 -4.82
CA MET A 614 -18.68 -0.20 -3.66
C MET A 614 -19.57 -0.54 -2.48
N GLU A 615 -18.94 -0.96 -1.40
CA GLU A 615 -19.63 -1.08 -0.12
C GLU A 615 -19.71 0.26 0.57
N LEU A 616 -20.88 0.53 1.11
CA LEU A 616 -21.12 1.65 1.99
C LEU A 616 -21.10 1.13 3.44
N PRO A 617 -19.97 1.18 4.14
CA PRO A 617 -19.87 0.70 5.51
C PRO A 617 -20.80 1.52 6.42
N PRO A 618 -21.34 0.95 7.51
CA PRO A 618 -22.17 1.71 8.44
C PRO A 618 -21.38 2.87 9.03
N TYR A 619 -22.08 3.97 9.36
CA TYR A 619 -21.44 5.09 10.03
C TYR A 619 -21.02 4.67 11.43
N ARG A 620 -19.75 4.95 11.75
CA ARG A 620 -19.19 4.74 13.09
C ARG A 620 -18.52 6.03 13.54
N PHE A 621 -18.72 6.39 14.79
CA PHE A 621 -18.01 7.54 15.33
C PHE A 621 -16.55 7.13 15.63
N PRO A 622 -15.57 7.71 14.97
CA PRO A 622 -14.18 7.31 15.14
C PRO A 622 -13.67 7.70 16.53
N THR A 623 -12.83 6.86 17.11
CA THR A 623 -12.19 7.20 18.38
C THR A 623 -11.07 8.21 18.15
N TRP A 624 -11.02 9.28 18.94
CA TRP A 624 -9.99 10.32 18.85
C TRP A 624 -8.57 9.76 18.90
N LYS A 625 -8.39 8.66 19.65
CA LYS A 625 -7.10 7.98 19.78
C LYS A 625 -6.69 7.28 18.47
N ALA A 626 -7.64 6.69 17.73
CA ALA A 626 -7.38 6.08 16.43
C ALA A 626 -7.02 7.14 15.38
N VAL A 627 -7.86 8.19 15.27
CA VAL A 627 -7.61 9.30 14.33
C VAL A 627 -6.26 9.95 14.60
N GLY A 628 -5.93 10.23 15.87
CA GLY A 628 -4.64 10.82 16.25
C GLY A 628 -3.45 9.92 15.88
N ARG A 629 -3.56 8.61 16.08
CA ARG A 629 -2.52 7.64 15.71
C ARG A 629 -2.34 7.59 14.19
N HIS A 630 -3.42 7.48 13.42
CA HIS A 630 -3.38 7.46 11.95
C HIS A 630 -2.78 8.76 11.40
N THR A 631 -3.18 9.91 11.95
CA THR A 631 -2.63 11.22 11.58
C THR A 631 -1.11 11.28 11.82
N TRP A 632 -0.67 10.87 13.01
CA TRP A 632 0.74 10.88 13.37
C TRP A 632 1.57 9.92 12.52
N GLU A 633 1.05 8.73 12.25
CA GLU A 633 1.72 7.73 11.40
C GLU A 633 1.89 8.24 9.96
N LYS A 634 0.85 8.83 9.37
CA LYS A 634 0.91 9.47 8.04
C LYS A 634 1.90 10.65 8.03
N GLY A 635 1.91 11.47 9.07
CA GLY A 635 2.88 12.58 9.22
C GLY A 635 4.32 12.09 9.38
N ARG A 636 4.55 11.04 10.17
CA ARG A 636 5.87 10.39 10.31
C ARG A 636 6.35 9.80 9.00
N GLN A 637 5.47 9.13 8.25
CA GLN A 637 5.80 8.60 6.92
C GLN A 637 6.18 9.72 5.94
N TYR A 638 5.46 10.85 5.98
CA TYR A 638 5.79 12.04 5.19
C TYR A 638 7.21 12.53 5.49
N LEU A 639 7.53 12.79 6.77
CA LEU A 639 8.87 13.24 7.17
C LEU A 639 9.97 12.26 6.80
N LYS A 640 9.75 10.96 7.01
CA LYS A 640 10.73 9.90 6.70
C LYS A 640 10.99 9.78 5.20
N LYS A 641 9.95 9.86 4.37
CA LYS A 641 10.07 9.72 2.91
C LYS A 641 10.64 10.98 2.24
N MET A 642 10.26 12.16 2.76
CA MET A 642 10.57 13.43 2.11
C MET A 642 11.86 14.06 2.60
N GLY A 643 12.20 13.92 3.89
CA GLY A 643 13.32 14.64 4.50
C GLY A 643 14.66 14.44 3.80
N GLY A 644 15.03 13.20 3.47
CA GLY A 644 16.30 12.92 2.80
C GLY A 644 16.37 13.43 1.35
N ILE A 645 15.29 13.26 0.59
CA ILE A 645 15.24 13.66 -0.83
C ILE A 645 15.26 15.18 -0.95
N ILE A 646 14.50 15.86 -0.09
CA ILE A 646 14.42 17.33 -0.10
C ILE A 646 15.77 17.92 0.33
N LEU A 647 16.40 17.37 1.37
CA LEU A 647 17.73 17.80 1.80
C LEU A 647 18.76 17.75 0.66
N CYS A 648 18.82 16.63 -0.08
CA CYS A 648 19.72 16.51 -1.23
C CYS A 648 19.38 17.54 -2.32
N ALA A 649 18.08 17.72 -2.61
CA ALA A 649 17.63 18.64 -3.64
C ALA A 649 17.94 20.09 -3.30
N THR A 650 17.69 20.51 -2.05
CA THR A 650 17.96 21.89 -1.62
C THR A 650 19.46 22.21 -1.62
N ILE A 651 20.30 21.25 -1.21
CA ILE A 651 21.76 21.41 -1.29
C ILE A 651 22.22 21.60 -2.75
N ILE A 652 21.68 20.81 -3.68
CA ILE A 652 22.02 20.92 -5.11
C ILE A 652 21.60 22.27 -5.67
N VAL A 653 20.35 22.68 -5.43
CA VAL A 653 19.81 23.97 -5.92
C VAL A 653 20.59 25.14 -5.33
N TRP A 654 20.88 25.09 -4.01
CA TRP A 654 21.70 26.08 -3.36
C TRP A 654 23.10 26.16 -3.99
N ALA A 655 23.76 25.04 -4.19
CA ALA A 655 25.11 25.03 -4.78
C ALA A 655 25.13 25.58 -6.21
N LEU A 656 24.12 25.25 -7.01
CA LEU A 656 23.98 25.80 -8.37
C LEU A 656 23.72 27.32 -8.37
N GLY A 657 23.00 27.84 -7.39
CA GLY A 657 22.73 29.27 -7.23
C GLY A 657 23.87 30.05 -6.61
N TYR A 658 24.67 29.41 -5.74
CA TYR A 658 25.77 30.03 -5.03
C TYR A 658 27.07 30.15 -5.87
N PHE A 659 27.38 29.10 -6.64
CA PHE A 659 28.61 29.04 -7.42
C PHE A 659 28.42 29.44 -8.89
N PRO A 660 29.44 30.12 -9.54
CA PRO A 660 30.64 30.73 -8.95
C PRO A 660 30.26 31.96 -8.13
N HIS A 661 30.86 32.07 -6.93
CA HIS A 661 30.59 33.19 -6.03
C HIS A 661 31.65 34.30 -6.15
N ASN A 662 31.19 35.55 -6.32
CA ASN A 662 32.09 36.72 -6.38
C ASN A 662 31.53 37.84 -5.49
N GLU A 663 32.18 38.06 -4.36
CA GLU A 663 31.79 39.05 -3.32
C GLU A 663 31.72 40.51 -3.83
N GLN A 664 32.26 40.79 -5.01
CA GLN A 664 32.30 42.17 -5.57
C GLN A 664 31.04 42.48 -6.42
N LEU A 665 30.18 41.48 -6.69
CA LEU A 665 29.00 41.66 -7.51
C LEU A 665 27.77 41.86 -6.62
N GLY A 666 26.83 42.70 -7.07
CA GLY A 666 25.50 42.76 -6.42
C GLY A 666 24.74 41.44 -6.60
N GLU A 667 23.70 41.21 -5.79
CA GLU A 667 22.93 39.96 -5.76
C GLU A 667 22.38 39.54 -7.15
N GLU A 668 21.93 40.49 -7.95
CA GLU A 668 21.40 40.24 -9.30
C GLU A 668 22.50 39.75 -10.27
N ALA A 669 23.64 40.45 -10.30
CA ALA A 669 24.78 40.08 -11.14
C ALA A 669 25.43 38.76 -10.67
N GLN A 670 25.38 38.47 -9.38
CA GLN A 670 25.84 37.22 -8.83
C GLN A 670 24.95 36.06 -9.30
N GLN A 671 23.63 36.21 -9.28
CA GLN A 671 22.69 35.19 -9.76
C GLN A 671 22.79 34.97 -11.28
N GLU A 672 23.02 36.04 -12.07
CA GLU A 672 23.24 35.91 -13.53
C GLU A 672 24.49 35.10 -13.84
N GLN A 673 25.57 35.26 -13.10
CA GLN A 673 26.83 34.53 -13.31
C GLN A 673 26.84 33.14 -12.66
N SER A 674 25.88 32.82 -11.77
CA SER A 674 25.80 31.51 -11.15
C SER A 674 25.54 30.39 -12.15
N TYR A 675 25.78 29.12 -11.77
CA TYR A 675 25.45 27.98 -12.63
C TYR A 675 23.96 27.91 -12.95
N ILE A 676 23.10 28.32 -12.02
CA ILE A 676 21.65 28.35 -12.27
C ILE A 676 21.31 29.45 -13.29
N GLY A 677 22.00 30.62 -13.24
CA GLY A 677 21.87 31.67 -14.23
C GLY A 677 22.34 31.24 -15.62
N GLN A 678 23.50 30.60 -15.71
CA GLN A 678 24.00 30.04 -16.97
C GLN A 678 23.04 28.99 -17.57
N ILE A 679 22.43 28.16 -16.71
CA ILE A 679 21.38 27.20 -17.15
C ILE A 679 20.16 27.98 -17.66
N GLY A 680 19.74 29.05 -17.00
CA GLY A 680 18.65 29.93 -17.41
C GLY A 680 18.87 30.46 -18.84
N HIS A 681 20.02 31.05 -19.11
CA HIS A 681 20.40 31.56 -20.43
C HIS A 681 20.51 30.45 -21.49
N ALA A 682 21.01 29.26 -21.11
CA ALA A 682 21.11 28.14 -22.03
C ALA A 682 19.73 27.57 -22.40
N VAL A 683 18.74 27.69 -21.52
CA VAL A 683 17.37 27.17 -21.70
C VAL A 683 16.44 28.23 -22.33
N GLU A 684 16.77 29.53 -22.24
CA GLU A 684 15.98 30.64 -22.78
C GLU A 684 15.48 30.41 -24.25
N PRO A 685 16.29 29.89 -25.19
CA PRO A 685 15.81 29.63 -26.54
C PRO A 685 14.63 28.64 -26.60
N VAL A 686 14.53 27.75 -25.66
CA VAL A 686 13.44 26.76 -25.59
C VAL A 686 12.13 27.43 -25.14
N PHE A 687 12.20 28.47 -24.32
CA PHE A 687 11.06 29.18 -23.74
C PHE A 687 10.71 30.50 -24.48
N THR A 688 11.50 30.91 -25.41
CA THR A 688 11.20 32.06 -26.31
C THR A 688 9.81 31.96 -26.96
N PRO A 689 9.30 30.78 -27.40
CA PRO A 689 7.96 30.67 -27.97
C PRO A 689 6.81 31.03 -27.00
N GLN A 690 7.06 31.06 -25.67
CA GLN A 690 6.11 31.49 -24.64
C GLN A 690 6.30 32.95 -24.24
N GLY A 691 7.32 33.64 -24.79
CA GLY A 691 7.66 35.00 -24.41
C GLY A 691 8.35 35.14 -23.07
N PHE A 692 9.02 34.10 -22.60
CA PHE A 692 9.77 34.13 -21.34
C PHE A 692 11.18 34.64 -21.59
N ASN A 693 11.77 35.25 -20.58
CA ASN A 693 13.17 35.66 -20.53
C ASN A 693 13.93 34.80 -19.51
N TRP A 694 15.25 34.90 -19.51
CA TRP A 694 16.12 34.12 -18.65
C TRP A 694 15.78 34.25 -17.14
N LYS A 695 15.30 35.41 -16.65
CA LYS A 695 14.88 35.61 -15.27
C LYS A 695 13.66 34.76 -14.90
N LEU A 696 12.64 34.73 -15.77
CA LEU A 696 11.48 33.85 -15.59
C LEU A 696 11.89 32.39 -15.65
N ASP A 697 12.83 32.02 -16.53
CA ASP A 697 13.31 30.65 -16.69
C ASP A 697 14.07 30.17 -15.45
N ILE A 698 14.91 31.03 -14.84
CA ILE A 698 15.55 30.73 -13.54
C ILE A 698 14.51 30.45 -12.47
N GLY A 699 13.46 31.29 -12.39
CA GLY A 699 12.37 31.07 -11.45
C GLY A 699 11.71 29.71 -11.64
N LEU A 700 11.47 29.29 -12.87
CA LEU A 700 10.92 27.96 -13.18
C LEU A 700 11.87 26.84 -12.79
N VAL A 701 13.17 26.96 -13.06
CA VAL A 701 14.18 25.98 -12.68
C VAL A 701 14.29 25.85 -11.15
N ALA A 702 14.32 26.97 -10.44
CA ALA A 702 14.34 26.98 -8.98
C ALA A 702 13.08 26.31 -8.38
N GLY A 703 11.93 26.52 -9.00
CA GLY A 703 10.65 25.94 -8.59
C GLY A 703 10.51 24.43 -8.84
N VAL A 704 11.50 23.78 -9.44
CA VAL A 704 11.55 22.31 -9.52
C VAL A 704 11.75 21.72 -8.13
N GLY A 705 12.53 22.34 -7.27
CA GLY A 705 12.72 21.92 -5.89
C GLY A 705 11.43 22.03 -5.06
N ALA A 706 10.93 23.23 -4.94
CA ALA A 706 9.70 23.60 -4.26
C ALA A 706 9.04 24.79 -4.96
N LYS A 707 7.72 24.80 -5.06
CA LYS A 707 7.00 25.79 -5.87
C LYS A 707 7.05 27.20 -5.28
N GLU A 708 7.14 27.29 -3.98
CA GLU A 708 7.27 28.56 -3.24
C GLU A 708 8.55 29.30 -3.61
N VAL A 709 9.61 28.58 -3.95
CA VAL A 709 10.91 29.14 -4.33
C VAL A 709 10.79 30.00 -5.59
N VAL A 710 9.82 29.71 -6.49
CA VAL A 710 9.55 30.58 -7.64
C VAL A 710 9.26 32.02 -7.20
N ALA A 711 8.39 32.21 -6.18
CA ALA A 711 8.02 33.54 -5.74
C ALA A 711 9.20 34.28 -5.09
N SER A 712 9.99 33.59 -4.26
CA SER A 712 11.17 34.18 -3.64
C SER A 712 12.26 34.55 -4.68
N THR A 713 12.50 33.66 -5.65
CA THR A 713 13.46 33.94 -6.74
C THR A 713 13.00 35.11 -7.61
N MET A 714 11.71 35.19 -7.92
CA MET A 714 11.15 36.33 -8.66
C MET A 714 11.27 37.64 -7.84
N GLY A 715 11.06 37.58 -6.52
CA GLY A 715 11.25 38.74 -5.64
C GLY A 715 12.67 39.25 -5.61
N VAL A 716 13.67 38.38 -5.74
CA VAL A 716 15.10 38.76 -5.81
C VAL A 716 15.47 39.28 -7.19
N LEU A 717 15.04 38.62 -8.26
CA LEU A 717 15.42 38.94 -9.64
C LEU A 717 14.70 40.17 -10.22
N TYR A 718 13.52 40.46 -9.73
CA TYR A 718 12.74 41.60 -10.19
C TYR A 718 12.47 42.61 -9.09
N SER A 719 11.73 42.31 -8.11
CA SER A 719 11.45 43.07 -6.85
C SER A 719 10.21 42.43 -6.18
N ASN A 720 10.14 42.57 -4.87
CA ASN A 720 8.94 42.26 -4.09
C ASN A 720 7.83 43.33 -4.24
N ASP A 721 8.15 44.54 -4.77
CA ASP A 721 7.14 45.56 -5.07
C ASP A 721 6.49 45.26 -6.42
N SER A 722 5.16 45.07 -6.44
CA SER A 722 4.38 44.75 -7.61
C SER A 722 4.50 45.76 -8.76
N ARG A 723 4.77 47.02 -8.46
CA ARG A 723 4.97 48.09 -9.47
C ARG A 723 6.33 47.97 -10.13
N ALA A 724 7.37 47.78 -9.30
CA ALA A 724 8.72 47.57 -9.81
C ALA A 724 8.78 46.28 -10.65
N PHE A 725 8.23 45.18 -10.17
CA PHE A 725 8.16 43.93 -10.90
C PHE A 725 7.49 44.09 -12.30
N ARG A 726 6.36 44.80 -12.34
CA ARG A 726 5.68 45.08 -13.60
C ARG A 726 6.51 45.91 -14.54
N SER A 727 7.15 46.99 -14.04
CA SER A 727 7.97 47.89 -14.85
C SER A 727 9.19 47.19 -15.45
N GLU A 728 9.91 46.41 -14.62
CA GLU A 728 11.09 45.67 -15.08
C GLU A 728 10.76 44.59 -16.12
N LEU A 729 9.73 43.76 -15.87
CA LEU A 729 9.32 42.78 -16.86
C LEU A 729 8.82 43.44 -18.14
N GLN A 730 8.15 44.57 -18.08
CA GLN A 730 7.71 45.31 -19.23
C GLN A 730 8.89 45.89 -20.06
N HIS A 731 9.95 46.33 -19.41
CA HIS A 731 11.21 46.73 -20.04
C HIS A 731 11.90 45.54 -20.74
N ASP A 732 11.97 44.40 -20.04
CA ASP A 732 12.57 43.18 -20.62
C ASP A 732 11.80 42.71 -21.85
N VAL A 733 10.46 42.67 -21.82
CA VAL A 733 9.59 42.26 -22.93
C VAL A 733 9.70 43.27 -24.08
N ALA A 734 9.76 44.60 -23.79
CA ALA A 734 9.97 45.64 -24.78
C ALA A 734 11.30 45.43 -25.53
N ARG A 735 12.39 45.20 -24.77
CA ARG A 735 13.71 44.91 -25.34
C ARG A 735 13.74 43.65 -26.20
N GLN A 736 13.12 42.55 -25.70
CA GLN A 736 13.09 41.25 -26.38
C GLN A 736 12.35 41.31 -27.74
N HIS A 737 11.28 42.09 -27.82
CA HIS A 737 10.44 42.20 -29.03
C HIS A 737 10.65 43.48 -29.83
N GLY A 738 11.57 44.35 -29.44
CA GLY A 738 11.87 45.60 -30.12
C GLY A 738 10.71 46.61 -30.15
N LEU A 739 9.86 46.58 -29.09
CA LEU A 739 8.67 47.42 -28.93
C LEU A 739 8.99 48.65 -28.05
N SER A 740 8.19 49.69 -28.15
CA SER A 740 8.21 50.76 -27.19
C SER A 740 7.62 50.28 -25.84
N TYR A 741 7.96 50.97 -24.72
CA TYR A 741 7.49 50.57 -23.37
C TYR A 741 5.95 50.45 -23.31
N ASP A 742 5.22 51.39 -23.88
CA ASP A 742 3.77 51.43 -23.85
C ASP A 742 3.14 50.35 -24.72
N GLU A 743 3.72 50.06 -25.88
CA GLU A 743 3.27 48.99 -26.77
C GLU A 743 3.53 47.59 -26.18
N ALA A 744 4.53 47.43 -25.32
CA ALA A 744 4.83 46.17 -24.67
C ALA A 744 3.84 45.79 -23.56
N GLY A 745 3.03 46.71 -23.03
CA GLY A 745 2.13 46.50 -21.92
C GLY A 745 1.15 45.33 -22.05
N PRO A 746 0.39 45.23 -23.14
CA PRO A 746 -0.51 44.10 -23.39
C PRO A 746 0.24 42.76 -23.55
N LEU A 747 1.39 42.77 -24.21
CA LEU A 747 2.21 41.60 -24.43
C LEU A 747 2.82 41.12 -23.09
N THR A 748 3.24 42.02 -22.23
CA THR A 748 3.75 41.74 -20.89
C THR A 748 2.65 41.05 -20.04
N THR A 749 1.41 41.53 -20.09
CA THR A 749 0.28 40.91 -19.41
C THR A 749 0.00 39.49 -19.91
N LEU A 750 0.13 39.27 -21.23
CA LEU A 750 0.02 37.95 -21.86
C LEU A 750 1.16 37.03 -21.41
N THR A 751 2.43 37.53 -21.43
CA THR A 751 3.58 36.78 -20.91
C THR A 751 3.38 36.38 -19.46
N ALA A 752 2.91 37.29 -18.60
CA ALA A 752 2.60 37.02 -17.19
C ALA A 752 1.52 35.91 -17.05
N TYR A 753 0.46 35.94 -17.88
CA TYR A 753 -0.55 34.88 -17.86
C TYR A 753 0.00 33.54 -18.35
N CYS A 754 0.82 33.53 -19.38
CA CYS A 754 1.50 32.32 -19.86
C CYS A 754 2.45 31.74 -18.83
N PHE A 755 3.13 32.59 -18.04
CA PHE A 755 3.95 32.16 -16.93
C PHE A 755 3.12 31.49 -15.82
N LEU A 756 1.96 32.05 -15.48
CA LEU A 756 1.03 31.43 -14.52
C LEU A 756 0.55 30.07 -15.02
N LEU A 757 0.22 29.94 -16.32
CA LEU A 757 -0.17 28.66 -16.93
C LEU A 757 0.96 27.64 -16.88
N PHE A 758 2.19 28.08 -17.14
CA PHE A 758 3.35 27.21 -17.05
C PHE A 758 3.58 26.75 -15.62
N VAL A 759 3.54 27.65 -14.64
CA VAL A 759 3.65 27.32 -13.21
C VAL A 759 2.57 26.35 -12.75
N LEU A 760 1.35 26.46 -13.30
CA LEU A 760 0.25 25.52 -13.03
C LEU A 760 0.59 24.10 -13.48
N LEU A 761 1.14 23.92 -14.65
CA LEU A 761 1.17 22.63 -15.35
C LEU A 761 2.53 21.92 -15.30
N TYR A 762 3.65 22.70 -15.21
CA TYR A 762 4.99 22.15 -15.39
C TYR A 762 5.40 21.19 -14.27
N PHE A 763 6.58 20.67 -14.40
CA PHE A 763 7.25 19.71 -13.52
C PHE A 763 6.69 19.71 -12.09
N PRO A 764 6.15 18.62 -11.57
CA PRO A 764 5.70 18.57 -10.18
C PRO A 764 6.92 18.72 -9.23
N CYS A 765 6.71 19.24 -8.03
CA CYS A 765 7.82 19.37 -7.08
C CYS A 765 8.50 18.00 -6.85
N ILE A 766 9.79 18.01 -6.51
CA ILE A 766 10.59 16.80 -6.28
C ILE A 766 9.91 15.86 -5.29
N ALA A 767 9.28 16.40 -4.24
CA ALA A 767 8.50 15.63 -3.28
C ALA A 767 7.37 14.83 -3.92
N THR A 768 6.66 15.40 -4.90
CA THR A 768 5.61 14.72 -5.66
C THR A 768 6.18 13.61 -6.53
N VAL A 769 7.30 13.85 -7.22
CA VAL A 769 8.01 12.84 -8.04
C VAL A 769 8.45 11.67 -7.16
N ALA A 770 9.00 11.97 -5.99
CA ALA A 770 9.39 10.96 -5.01
C ALA A 770 8.20 10.15 -4.47
N ALA A 771 7.06 10.81 -4.24
CA ALA A 771 5.82 10.15 -3.84
C ALA A 771 5.33 9.18 -4.93
N ILE A 772 5.29 9.61 -6.20
CA ILE A 772 4.92 8.75 -7.34
C ILE A 772 5.86 7.53 -7.41
N LYS A 773 7.18 7.73 -7.31
CA LYS A 773 8.14 6.63 -7.27
C LYS A 773 7.89 5.69 -6.07
N GLY A 774 7.61 6.25 -4.91
CA GLY A 774 7.32 5.48 -3.70
C GLY A 774 6.07 4.63 -3.80
N GLU A 775 5.00 5.14 -4.43
CA GLU A 775 3.72 4.43 -4.59
C GLU A 775 3.70 3.46 -5.78
N THR A 776 4.47 3.74 -6.83
CA THR A 776 4.53 2.88 -8.02
C THR A 776 5.69 1.87 -7.98
N GLY A 777 6.67 2.05 -7.09
CA GLY A 777 7.91 1.28 -7.05
C GLY A 777 8.86 1.55 -8.23
N SER A 778 8.50 2.43 -9.19
CA SER A 778 9.20 2.59 -10.46
C SER A 778 9.54 4.04 -10.79
N TRP A 779 10.80 4.30 -11.11
CA TRP A 779 11.25 5.59 -11.63
C TRP A 779 10.65 5.94 -12.99
N ARG A 780 10.25 4.93 -13.80
CA ARG A 780 9.66 5.16 -15.12
C ARG A 780 8.39 6.00 -15.04
N TRP A 781 7.50 5.70 -14.11
CA TRP A 781 6.25 6.45 -13.93
C TRP A 781 6.48 7.84 -13.35
N ALA A 782 7.43 7.99 -12.44
CA ALA A 782 7.79 9.27 -11.86
C ALA A 782 8.40 10.22 -12.91
N LEU A 783 9.33 9.73 -13.74
CA LEU A 783 9.92 10.49 -14.85
C LEU A 783 8.90 10.77 -15.96
N PHE A 784 8.02 9.81 -16.25
CA PHE A 784 6.93 10.03 -17.20
C PHE A 784 6.00 11.16 -16.75
N ALA A 785 5.62 11.16 -15.44
CA ALA A 785 4.80 12.24 -14.88
C ALA A 785 5.47 13.61 -15.03
N ALA A 786 6.76 13.70 -14.67
CA ALA A 786 7.54 14.92 -14.80
C ALA A 786 7.66 15.40 -16.26
N GLY A 787 7.95 14.46 -17.17
CA GLY A 787 8.12 14.76 -18.59
C GLY A 787 6.83 15.22 -19.27
N TYR A 788 5.72 14.49 -19.08
CA TYR A 788 4.48 14.85 -19.76
C TYR A 788 3.86 16.15 -19.24
N THR A 789 3.95 16.41 -17.93
CA THR A 789 3.45 17.67 -17.35
C THR A 789 4.24 18.86 -17.84
N THR A 790 5.57 18.74 -17.94
CA THR A 790 6.44 19.80 -18.48
C THR A 790 6.15 20.04 -19.97
N LEU A 791 6.00 18.95 -20.76
CA LEU A 791 5.64 19.08 -22.18
C LEU A 791 4.25 19.70 -22.34
N LEU A 792 3.27 19.30 -21.54
CA LEU A 792 1.93 19.87 -21.55
C LEU A 792 1.96 21.37 -21.22
N ALA A 793 2.73 21.76 -20.19
CA ALA A 793 2.93 23.15 -19.83
C ALA A 793 3.51 23.95 -20.98
N TRP A 794 4.55 23.39 -21.62
CA TRP A 794 5.20 24.02 -22.77
C TRP A 794 4.23 24.23 -23.94
N VAL A 795 3.48 23.19 -24.32
CA VAL A 795 2.52 23.27 -25.45
C VAL A 795 1.39 24.25 -25.14
N VAL A 796 0.79 24.16 -23.96
CA VAL A 796 -0.36 25.01 -23.60
C VAL A 796 0.06 26.47 -23.50
N SER A 797 1.17 26.78 -22.81
CA SER A 797 1.62 28.17 -22.67
C SER A 797 2.07 28.78 -24.01
N ALA A 798 2.78 27.98 -24.85
CA ALA A 798 3.17 28.43 -26.19
C ALA A 798 1.95 28.72 -27.10
N LEU A 799 0.95 27.82 -27.09
CA LEU A 799 -0.27 28.02 -27.83
C LEU A 799 -1.02 29.29 -27.41
N VAL A 800 -1.17 29.48 -26.09
CA VAL A 800 -1.84 30.67 -25.54
C VAL A 800 -1.06 31.95 -25.89
N PHE A 801 0.27 31.92 -25.79
CA PHE A 801 1.09 33.07 -26.12
C PHE A 801 1.00 33.41 -27.60
N GLN A 802 1.17 32.43 -28.52
CA GLN A 802 1.15 32.68 -29.97
C GLN A 802 -0.24 33.11 -30.46
N LEU A 803 -1.32 32.49 -29.95
CA LEU A 803 -2.69 32.92 -30.27
C LEU A 803 -2.99 34.31 -29.68
N GLY A 804 -2.60 34.56 -28.47
CA GLY A 804 -2.77 35.87 -27.83
C GLY A 804 -1.99 36.97 -28.52
N ARG A 805 -0.76 36.70 -28.98
CA ARG A 805 0.04 37.64 -29.78
C ARG A 805 -0.63 37.98 -31.09
N LEU A 806 -1.20 36.98 -31.80
CA LEU A 806 -1.94 37.21 -33.06
C LEU A 806 -3.21 38.06 -32.88
N LEU A 807 -3.79 38.08 -31.70
CA LEU A 807 -4.99 38.86 -31.37
C LEU A 807 -4.66 40.26 -30.88
N LEU A 808 -3.44 40.48 -30.38
CA LEU A 808 -2.97 41.77 -29.86
C LEU A 808 -2.23 42.60 -30.90
N VAL A 809 -1.73 41.99 -31.97
CA VAL A 809 -1.16 42.61 -33.17
C VAL A 809 -2.24 42.71 -34.26
#